data_fc6a90dca65f837aec529ab5ca4bb65d
#
_entry.id   fc6a90dca65f837aec529ab5ca4bb65d
#
_cell.length_a   1.000
_cell.length_b   1.000
_cell.length_c   1.000
_cell.angle_alpha   90.00
_cell.angle_beta   90.00
_cell.angle_gamma   90.00
#
_symmetry.space_group_name_H-M   'P 1'
#
loop_
_entity.id
_entity.type
_entity.pdbx_description
1 polymer ?
#
loop_
_entity_poly.entity_id
_entity_poly.type
_entity_poly.pdbx_seq_one_letter_code
_entity_poly.pdbx_strand_id
1 'polypeptide(L)'
;MKYLCIHGHFYQPPRENAWLEEIEIQDSAFPFHDWNSRISAECYSPNALARVLDGNKDLIDLASNYARISFNFGPTLLSWMEKREPEVYQAVLEADRVSRGRFGGHGGAIAQAYNHMILPLANARDKVTQVKWGIRDFEKRFGRRPEALWLAETACNTETLEVLADEGMKFVILAPGQCKRVRKIGEEKWQEVGAGVDPKRAYLCNLPSGKQIALFFYDGPISQGIAFSDTLSSGEKFASRLLSTYNSGEEAQLMNIATDGETYGHHQKFAEMALAYCLKKVEETPDVELTVYGEFLAKHPPVYEAQIVENSSWSCFHGVERWRADCGCNSGMKPGWNQKWRGPLRSALDGVRDEMIKTFESVGAQYFKNPWDARNDYIDLILDRSLDAQHKFFLKHATEKAWNDRPTALMLLEMQRNAMLMYTSCGWFFDEISGIETVQIMQYAARAIELNRVITGVDLEPGFMEALALAPSNLKDLKNGAAVYERYVKPQAMPIEKIALEHVVSLLADETVNPKKAYECEVLAYEPKKLTAPGFHLSYGDITLKSVTTLLERRMHFAVFQRGAAEFLCAAGAEGTMDKNAVFAKLEELFAAGKYDECASFIRQAFEKNYPLVSMFQDVRRKVVDLVLRKMDEETDKKFTEVFEAQYPVVRGLQLIGAPVPKPFLTAAEFVLTADLKAEFRAADVDVNAVEELMEDVKTLGLDVSKGPVRDAVTEKLTLLAFAFARNPSDKACALKLVEFLNYADIFGFEPDTVKAQEFVFFGLKALGEDAKKKDILRALARKLKIAL
;
A
#
# COMPACT_ATOMS: atom_id res chain seq x y z
N MET A 1 -10.81 34.19 18.84
CA MET A 1 -10.60 32.74 18.98
C MET A 1 -9.66 32.26 17.87
N LYS A 2 -8.70 31.41 18.21
CA LYS A 2 -7.67 30.87 17.28
C LYS A 2 -7.91 29.39 17.05
N TYR A 3 -7.79 28.95 15.81
CA TYR A 3 -8.04 27.56 15.42
C TYR A 3 -6.87 27.03 14.63
N LEU A 4 -6.48 25.76 14.88
CA LEU A 4 -5.46 25.05 14.12
C LEU A 4 -6.09 23.85 13.42
N CYS A 5 -5.89 23.76 12.11
CA CYS A 5 -6.22 22.60 11.29
C CYS A 5 -4.99 22.12 10.51
N ILE A 6 -4.57 20.89 10.71
CA ILE A 6 -3.51 20.24 9.93
C ILE A 6 -4.19 19.25 9.01
N HIS A 7 -3.88 19.28 7.71
CA HIS A 7 -4.36 18.29 6.75
C HIS A 7 -3.21 17.44 6.21
N GLY A 8 -3.34 16.13 6.34
CA GLY A 8 -2.46 15.16 5.73
C GLY A 8 -3.12 14.45 4.56
N HIS A 9 -2.52 14.57 3.37
CA HIS A 9 -2.89 13.81 2.19
C HIS A 9 -2.10 12.52 2.15
N PHE A 10 -2.69 11.39 2.62
CA PHE A 10 -2.07 10.07 2.63
C PHE A 10 -2.45 9.33 1.34
N TYR A 11 -1.47 9.14 0.49
CA TYR A 11 -1.70 8.55 -0.81
C TYR A 11 -0.52 7.75 -1.32
N GLN A 12 -0.79 6.54 -1.79
CA GLN A 12 0.09 5.80 -2.67
C GLN A 12 -0.63 5.50 -3.99
N PRO A 13 0.07 5.58 -5.12
CA PRO A 13 -0.48 5.14 -6.38
C PRO A 13 -0.83 3.66 -6.31
N PRO A 14 -1.84 3.20 -7.08
CA PRO A 14 -2.10 1.79 -7.20
C PRO A 14 -0.86 1.08 -7.73
N ARG A 15 -0.54 -0.07 -7.15
CA ARG A 15 0.66 -0.88 -7.44
C ARG A 15 0.32 -2.30 -7.84
N GLU A 16 -0.95 -2.64 -7.81
CA GLU A 16 -1.46 -3.96 -8.09
C GLU A 16 -1.27 -4.29 -9.57
N ASN A 17 -0.84 -5.51 -9.86
CA ASN A 17 -0.89 -6.05 -11.22
C ASN A 17 -2.33 -5.95 -11.77
N ALA A 18 -2.49 -5.39 -12.97
CA ALA A 18 -3.80 -5.05 -13.53
C ALA A 18 -4.73 -6.26 -13.80
N TRP A 19 -4.19 -7.48 -13.78
CA TRP A 19 -4.93 -8.73 -13.96
C TRP A 19 -5.24 -9.45 -12.65
N LEU A 20 -4.36 -9.31 -11.64
CA LEU A 20 -4.40 -10.07 -10.39
C LEU A 20 -5.02 -9.31 -9.21
N GLU A 21 -5.04 -7.98 -9.28
CA GLU A 21 -5.35 -7.08 -8.15
C GLU A 21 -4.49 -7.38 -6.89
N GLU A 22 -3.28 -7.87 -7.10
CA GLU A 22 -2.27 -8.15 -6.07
C GLU A 22 -0.97 -7.42 -6.41
N ILE A 23 -0.24 -7.00 -5.37
CA ILE A 23 1.05 -6.33 -5.52
C ILE A 23 2.14 -7.39 -5.54
N GLU A 24 3.00 -7.33 -6.54
CA GLU A 24 4.20 -8.15 -6.65
C GLU A 24 5.30 -7.64 -5.72
N ILE A 25 6.18 -8.53 -5.24
CA ILE A 25 7.39 -8.12 -4.51
C ILE A 25 8.13 -7.03 -5.30
N GLN A 26 8.46 -5.95 -4.62
CA GLN A 26 9.17 -4.80 -5.19
C GLN A 26 10.57 -4.70 -4.59
N ASP A 27 11.60 -5.12 -5.32
CA ASP A 27 13.00 -5.13 -4.84
C ASP A 27 13.47 -3.77 -4.29
N SER A 28 12.96 -2.67 -4.86
CA SER A 28 13.28 -1.31 -4.41
C SER A 28 12.69 -0.95 -3.04
N ALA A 29 11.75 -1.74 -2.52
CA ALA A 29 11.17 -1.58 -1.20
C ALA A 29 11.87 -2.41 -0.12
N PHE A 30 12.85 -3.26 -0.50
CA PHE A 30 13.56 -4.12 0.46
C PHE A 30 13.95 -3.37 1.76
N PRO A 31 13.78 -3.97 2.96
CA PRO A 31 13.41 -5.37 3.25
C PRO A 31 11.90 -5.68 3.25
N PHE A 32 11.06 -4.71 2.90
CA PHE A 32 9.61 -4.88 2.84
C PHE A 32 9.18 -5.55 1.53
N HIS A 33 8.01 -6.17 1.53
CA HIS A 33 7.44 -6.81 0.37
C HIS A 33 7.23 -5.83 -0.80
N ASP A 34 6.65 -4.67 -0.50
CA ASP A 34 6.31 -3.62 -1.46
C ASP A 34 6.35 -2.24 -0.80
N TRP A 35 6.22 -1.18 -1.61
CA TRP A 35 6.24 0.20 -1.13
C TRP A 35 5.08 0.54 -0.19
N ASN A 36 3.91 -0.06 -0.35
CA ASN A 36 2.80 0.18 0.58
C ASN A 36 3.13 -0.37 1.97
N SER A 37 3.68 -1.58 2.04
CA SER A 37 4.15 -2.19 3.30
C SER A 37 5.23 -1.36 3.97
N ARG A 38 6.19 -0.86 3.19
CA ARG A 38 7.27 -0.01 3.70
C ARG A 38 6.73 1.29 4.28
N ILE A 39 5.89 1.99 3.55
CA ILE A 39 5.34 3.27 3.98
C ILE A 39 4.34 3.07 5.11
N SER A 40 3.61 1.95 5.16
CA SER A 40 2.78 1.61 6.31
C SER A 40 3.60 1.50 7.59
N ALA A 41 4.71 0.79 7.55
CA ALA A 41 5.62 0.65 8.70
C ALA A 41 6.30 1.98 9.09
N GLU A 42 6.66 2.83 8.12
CA GLU A 42 7.40 4.08 8.37
C GLU A 42 6.47 5.27 8.71
N CYS A 43 5.19 5.23 8.30
CA CYS A 43 4.28 6.37 8.39
C CYS A 43 2.88 6.00 8.91
N TYR A 44 2.15 5.08 8.22
CA TYR A 44 0.72 4.92 8.51
C TYR A 44 0.47 4.29 9.88
N SER A 45 1.17 3.22 10.21
CA SER A 45 1.07 2.58 11.52
C SER A 45 1.57 3.49 12.66
N PRO A 46 2.72 4.18 12.55
CA PRO A 46 3.17 5.11 13.57
C PRO A 46 2.22 6.30 13.82
N ASN A 47 1.54 6.82 12.80
CA ASN A 47 0.55 7.89 12.99
C ASN A 47 -0.77 7.40 13.64
N ALA A 48 -1.09 6.11 13.48
CA ALA A 48 -2.24 5.52 14.18
C ALA A 48 -2.03 5.48 15.69
N LEU A 49 -0.78 5.30 16.13
CA LEU A 49 -0.38 5.25 17.53
C LEU A 49 0.98 5.93 17.74
N ALA A 50 0.99 7.26 17.67
CA ALA A 50 2.20 8.04 17.75
C ALA A 50 2.68 8.20 19.21
N ARG A 51 3.99 8.14 19.39
CA ARG A 51 4.67 8.23 20.67
C ARG A 51 4.95 9.68 21.05
N VAL A 52 4.63 10.03 22.25
CA VAL A 52 5.00 11.33 22.83
C VAL A 52 6.02 11.08 23.93
N LEU A 53 7.19 11.67 23.80
CA LEU A 53 8.30 11.53 24.74
C LEU A 53 8.52 12.83 25.52
N ASP A 54 9.00 12.71 26.76
CA ASP A 54 9.46 13.86 27.54
C ASP A 54 10.92 14.25 27.23
N GLY A 55 11.46 15.22 27.95
CA GLY A 55 12.86 15.68 27.79
C GLY A 55 13.91 14.63 28.14
N ASN A 56 13.56 13.58 28.88
CA ASN A 56 14.42 12.45 29.23
C ASN A 56 14.30 11.31 28.21
N LYS A 57 13.45 11.46 27.20
CA LYS A 57 13.05 10.44 26.22
C LYS A 57 12.24 9.29 26.85
N ASP A 58 11.56 9.52 27.95
CA ASP A 58 10.61 8.59 28.52
C ASP A 58 9.24 8.74 27.83
N LEU A 59 8.58 7.63 27.59
CA LEU A 59 7.26 7.59 26.97
C LEU A 59 6.20 8.15 27.94
N ILE A 60 5.57 9.28 27.59
CA ILE A 60 4.55 9.94 28.39
C ILE A 60 3.14 9.78 27.85
N ASP A 61 2.98 9.52 26.55
CA ASP A 61 1.67 9.28 25.94
C ASP A 61 1.79 8.50 24.63
N LEU A 62 0.70 7.84 24.26
CA LEU A 62 0.45 7.21 22.97
C LEU A 62 -0.86 7.75 22.40
N ALA A 63 -0.82 8.35 21.23
CA ALA A 63 -1.95 9.07 20.68
C ALA A 63 -2.11 8.87 19.17
N SER A 64 -3.34 8.75 18.71
CA SER A 64 -3.63 8.79 17.27
C SER A 64 -3.52 10.22 16.74
N ASN A 65 -2.63 10.43 15.79
CA ASN A 65 -2.58 11.69 15.05
C ASN A 65 -3.83 11.88 14.19
N TYR A 66 -4.32 10.82 13.56
CA TYR A 66 -5.52 10.85 12.70
C TYR A 66 -6.77 11.35 13.44
N ALA A 67 -6.92 11.06 14.73
CA ALA A 67 -8.05 11.52 15.52
C ALA A 67 -8.04 13.04 15.83
N ARG A 68 -6.96 13.74 15.47
CA ARG A 68 -6.70 15.15 15.84
C ARG A 68 -6.47 16.05 14.62
N ILE A 69 -6.35 15.48 13.42
CA ILE A 69 -6.08 16.21 12.17
C ILE A 69 -7.20 15.99 11.17
N SER A 70 -7.25 16.82 10.14
CA SER A 70 -7.95 16.52 8.90
C SER A 70 -7.09 15.64 8.00
N PHE A 71 -7.67 14.66 7.32
CA PHE A 71 -6.92 13.76 6.46
C PHE A 71 -7.76 13.17 5.33
N ASN A 72 -7.11 12.69 4.30
CA ASN A 72 -7.68 11.74 3.35
C ASN A 72 -6.72 10.59 3.12
N PHE A 73 -7.27 9.43 2.77
CA PHE A 73 -6.54 8.27 2.27
C PHE A 73 -6.99 7.95 0.86
N GLY A 74 -6.06 7.54 0.01
CA GLY A 74 -6.40 7.05 -1.33
C GLY A 74 -7.27 5.79 -1.26
N PRO A 75 -8.37 5.70 -2.04
CA PRO A 75 -9.27 4.53 -2.02
C PRO A 75 -8.56 3.20 -2.32
N THR A 76 -7.64 3.18 -3.29
CA THR A 76 -6.85 1.99 -3.62
C THR A 76 -5.92 1.59 -2.47
N LEU A 77 -5.32 2.58 -1.78
CA LEU A 77 -4.52 2.36 -0.59
C LEU A 77 -5.35 1.78 0.56
N LEU A 78 -6.56 2.31 0.79
CA LEU A 78 -7.47 1.76 1.81
C LEU A 78 -7.90 0.33 1.50
N SER A 79 -8.12 -0.01 0.22
CA SER A 79 -8.42 -1.38 -0.21
C SER A 79 -7.26 -2.34 0.05
N TRP A 80 -6.02 -1.88 -0.14
CA TRP A 80 -4.84 -2.63 0.22
C TRP A 80 -4.70 -2.80 1.73
N MET A 81 -4.87 -1.72 2.51
CA MET A 81 -4.80 -1.75 3.97
C MET A 81 -5.85 -2.70 4.57
N GLU A 82 -7.06 -2.71 4.06
CA GLU A 82 -8.14 -3.60 4.51
C GLU A 82 -7.74 -5.08 4.42
N LYS A 83 -6.98 -5.45 3.37
CA LYS A 83 -6.51 -6.83 3.14
C LYS A 83 -5.20 -7.15 3.86
N ARG A 84 -4.24 -6.22 3.91
CA ARG A 84 -2.85 -6.47 4.30
C ARG A 84 -2.46 -5.89 5.65
N GLU A 85 -3.11 -4.80 6.08
CA GLU A 85 -2.85 -4.07 7.32
C GLU A 85 -4.16 -3.76 8.05
N PRO A 86 -4.98 -4.78 8.39
CA PRO A 86 -6.32 -4.57 8.91
C PRO A 86 -6.35 -3.78 10.23
N GLU A 87 -5.32 -3.89 11.07
CA GLU A 87 -5.22 -3.13 12.32
C GLU A 87 -5.05 -1.63 12.05
N VAL A 88 -4.17 -1.26 11.11
CA VAL A 88 -3.95 0.14 10.71
C VAL A 88 -5.20 0.69 10.03
N TYR A 89 -5.82 -0.10 9.14
CA TYR A 89 -7.09 0.26 8.51
C TYR A 89 -8.18 0.58 9.53
N GLN A 90 -8.40 -0.30 10.51
CA GLN A 90 -9.39 -0.07 11.57
C GLN A 90 -9.04 1.14 12.43
N ALA A 91 -7.75 1.38 12.71
CA ALA A 91 -7.33 2.56 13.47
C ALA A 91 -7.63 3.87 12.72
N VAL A 92 -7.49 3.89 11.39
CA VAL A 92 -7.86 5.05 10.55
C VAL A 92 -9.37 5.31 10.59
N LEU A 93 -10.20 4.26 10.47
CA LEU A 93 -11.66 4.40 10.55
C LEU A 93 -12.12 4.86 11.94
N GLU A 94 -11.55 4.27 12.99
CA GLU A 94 -11.85 4.65 14.37
C GLU A 94 -11.43 6.09 14.68
N ALA A 95 -10.31 6.55 14.11
CA ALA A 95 -9.87 7.93 14.28
C ALA A 95 -10.88 8.95 13.75
N ASP A 96 -11.54 8.67 12.61
CA ASP A 96 -12.64 9.53 12.13
C ASP A 96 -13.84 9.49 13.07
N ARG A 97 -14.19 8.33 13.60
CA ARG A 97 -15.27 8.18 14.56
C ARG A 97 -15.00 8.99 15.85
N VAL A 98 -13.76 8.92 16.36
CA VAL A 98 -13.32 9.69 17.53
C VAL A 98 -13.34 11.19 17.25
N SER A 99 -12.84 11.60 16.07
CA SER A 99 -12.78 13.00 15.67
C SER A 99 -14.17 13.64 15.57
N ARG A 100 -15.19 12.88 15.13
CA ARG A 100 -16.59 13.36 15.12
C ARG A 100 -17.10 13.74 16.52
N GLY A 101 -16.76 12.95 17.53
CA GLY A 101 -17.10 13.28 18.93
C GLY A 101 -16.38 14.54 19.42
N ARG A 102 -15.18 14.77 18.89
CA ARG A 102 -14.31 15.89 19.26
C ARG A 102 -14.71 17.20 18.56
N PHE A 103 -15.07 17.15 17.29
CA PHE A 103 -15.29 18.31 16.42
C PHE A 103 -16.78 18.52 16.07
N GLY A 104 -17.64 18.45 17.07
CA GLY A 104 -19.05 18.82 16.94
C GLY A 104 -19.85 18.01 15.90
N GLY A 105 -19.47 16.77 15.67
CA GLY A 105 -20.08 15.89 14.67
C GLY A 105 -19.34 15.84 13.32
N HIS A 106 -18.34 16.72 13.10
CA HIS A 106 -17.51 16.76 11.90
C HIS A 106 -16.33 15.79 12.03
N GLY A 107 -16.17 14.90 11.04
CA GLY A 107 -15.06 13.95 11.01
C GLY A 107 -13.79 14.57 10.45
N GLY A 108 -12.62 14.05 10.87
CA GLY A 108 -11.33 14.44 10.33
C GLY A 108 -11.11 13.96 8.89
N ALA A 109 -11.71 12.83 8.50
CA ALA A 109 -11.55 12.27 7.17
C ALA A 109 -12.38 13.02 6.12
N ILE A 110 -11.79 13.23 4.93
CA ILE A 110 -12.47 13.66 3.72
C ILE A 110 -12.27 12.64 2.60
N ALA A 111 -13.15 12.64 1.59
CA ALA A 111 -13.03 11.75 0.43
C ALA A 111 -11.87 12.16 -0.49
N GLN A 112 -11.59 11.36 -1.52
CA GLN A 112 -10.63 11.65 -2.58
C GLN A 112 -11.23 11.30 -3.94
N ALA A 113 -10.83 12.00 -5.02
CA ALA A 113 -11.09 11.55 -6.40
C ALA A 113 -10.55 10.13 -6.57
N TYR A 114 -11.40 9.17 -6.92
CA TYR A 114 -11.19 7.73 -6.69
C TYR A 114 -9.83 7.20 -7.17
N ASN A 115 -9.49 7.47 -8.44
CA ASN A 115 -8.23 7.02 -9.04
C ASN A 115 -7.12 8.08 -8.99
N HIS A 116 -7.26 9.13 -8.19
CA HIS A 116 -6.32 10.26 -8.14
C HIS A 116 -6.06 10.87 -9.53
N MET A 117 -7.13 11.01 -10.30
CA MET A 117 -7.11 11.59 -11.65
C MET A 117 -7.08 13.12 -11.58
N ILE A 118 -6.33 13.76 -12.46
CA ILE A 118 -6.34 15.23 -12.63
C ILE A 118 -7.67 15.63 -13.26
N LEU A 119 -8.66 15.99 -12.44
CA LEU A 119 -10.03 16.21 -12.88
C LEU A 119 -10.18 17.32 -13.95
N PRO A 120 -9.42 18.43 -13.92
CA PRO A 120 -9.45 19.38 -15.03
C PRO A 120 -9.11 18.80 -16.41
N LEU A 121 -8.36 17.71 -16.48
CA LEU A 121 -7.98 17.03 -17.72
C LEU A 121 -8.86 15.81 -18.05
N ALA A 122 -9.78 15.46 -17.17
CA ALA A 122 -10.76 14.39 -17.41
C ALA A 122 -11.88 14.87 -18.33
N ASN A 123 -12.43 13.98 -19.16
CA ASN A 123 -13.70 14.26 -19.84
C ASN A 123 -14.85 14.35 -18.82
N ALA A 124 -15.96 14.97 -19.20
CA ALA A 124 -17.06 15.25 -18.28
C ALA A 124 -17.61 13.99 -17.59
N ARG A 125 -17.70 12.86 -18.31
CA ARG A 125 -18.23 11.60 -17.76
C ARG A 125 -17.30 10.97 -16.74
N ASP A 126 -15.98 10.96 -17.03
CA ASP A 126 -14.97 10.41 -16.12
C ASP A 126 -14.86 11.26 -14.87
N LYS A 127 -14.92 12.58 -15.00
CA LYS A 127 -14.95 13.53 -13.88
C LYS A 127 -16.08 13.20 -12.90
N VAL A 128 -17.31 13.04 -13.39
CA VAL A 128 -18.48 12.68 -12.58
C VAL A 128 -18.29 11.31 -11.92
N THR A 129 -17.82 10.30 -12.68
CA THR A 129 -17.60 8.96 -12.14
C THR A 129 -16.54 8.96 -11.03
N GLN A 130 -15.43 9.68 -11.21
CA GLN A 130 -14.35 9.77 -10.23
C GLN A 130 -14.84 10.39 -8.91
N VAL A 131 -15.68 11.41 -8.97
CA VAL A 131 -16.26 12.04 -7.79
C VAL A 131 -17.26 11.09 -7.11
N LYS A 132 -18.19 10.50 -7.86
CA LYS A 132 -19.17 9.54 -7.34
C LYS A 132 -18.50 8.33 -6.68
N TRP A 133 -17.51 7.76 -7.32
CA TRP A 133 -16.78 6.62 -6.77
C TRP A 133 -16.01 6.97 -5.50
N GLY A 134 -15.37 8.14 -5.46
CA GLY A 134 -14.70 8.61 -4.26
C GLY A 134 -15.65 8.83 -3.08
N ILE A 135 -16.84 9.41 -3.35
CA ILE A 135 -17.88 9.57 -2.33
C ILE A 135 -18.40 8.21 -1.85
N ARG A 136 -18.70 7.29 -2.76
CA ARG A 136 -19.26 5.99 -2.43
C ARG A 136 -18.30 5.09 -1.66
N ASP A 137 -17.01 5.07 -2.04
CA ASP A 137 -15.95 4.39 -1.29
C ASP A 137 -15.87 4.93 0.14
N PHE A 138 -15.87 6.25 0.28
CA PHE A 138 -15.85 6.90 1.58
C PHE A 138 -17.08 6.53 2.43
N GLU A 139 -18.29 6.58 1.86
CA GLU A 139 -19.52 6.21 2.56
C GLU A 139 -19.48 4.76 3.06
N LYS A 140 -18.98 3.83 2.24
CA LYS A 140 -18.86 2.41 2.60
C LYS A 140 -17.91 2.20 3.77
N ARG A 141 -16.77 2.90 3.79
CA ARG A 141 -15.72 2.72 4.79
C ARG A 141 -15.99 3.49 6.09
N PHE A 142 -16.32 4.77 5.99
CA PHE A 142 -16.48 5.65 7.15
C PHE A 142 -17.94 5.73 7.68
N GLY A 143 -18.89 5.10 7.00
CA GLY A 143 -20.30 5.05 7.42
C GLY A 143 -21.02 6.39 7.44
N ARG A 144 -20.52 7.37 6.73
CA ARG A 144 -21.10 8.71 6.60
C ARG A 144 -20.81 9.33 5.23
N ARG A 145 -21.58 10.34 4.85
CA ARG A 145 -21.29 11.13 3.65
C ARG A 145 -20.09 12.05 3.92
N PRO A 146 -19.13 12.17 2.97
CA PRO A 146 -18.04 13.13 3.11
C PRO A 146 -18.53 14.57 2.98
N GLU A 147 -17.88 15.49 3.67
CA GLU A 147 -18.15 16.92 3.54
C GLU A 147 -17.33 17.58 2.44
N ALA A 148 -16.21 16.98 2.09
CA ALA A 148 -15.31 17.44 1.04
C ALA A 148 -14.64 16.26 0.35
N LEU A 149 -13.98 16.57 -0.78
CA LEU A 149 -13.23 15.63 -1.56
C LEU A 149 -11.87 16.25 -1.93
N TRP A 150 -10.78 15.56 -1.58
CA TRP A 150 -9.44 15.93 -1.98
C TRP A 150 -9.28 15.78 -3.49
N LEU A 151 -8.88 16.84 -4.15
CA LEU A 151 -8.55 16.86 -5.56
C LEU A 151 -7.09 16.39 -5.75
N ALA A 152 -6.87 15.46 -6.68
CA ALA A 152 -5.52 15.04 -7.02
C ALA A 152 -4.63 16.25 -7.32
N GLU A 153 -3.51 16.38 -6.61
CA GLU A 153 -2.57 17.52 -6.76
C GLU A 153 -3.23 18.89 -6.53
N THR A 154 -4.32 18.97 -5.80
CA THR A 154 -5.21 20.12 -5.67
C THR A 154 -5.69 20.69 -7.02
N ALA A 155 -5.56 19.91 -8.11
CA ALA A 155 -5.85 20.35 -9.48
C ALA A 155 -7.33 20.72 -9.63
N CYS A 156 -7.58 21.97 -10.03
CA CYS A 156 -8.93 22.54 -10.02
C CYS A 156 -9.22 23.43 -11.24
N ASN A 157 -10.47 23.40 -11.65
CA ASN A 157 -11.12 24.38 -12.53
C ASN A 157 -12.59 24.51 -12.17
N THR A 158 -13.28 25.50 -12.73
CA THR A 158 -14.68 25.77 -12.45
C THR A 158 -15.58 24.56 -12.75
N GLU A 159 -15.35 23.84 -13.85
CA GLU A 159 -16.13 22.63 -14.18
C GLU A 159 -15.99 21.53 -13.10
N THR A 160 -14.80 21.37 -12.52
CA THR A 160 -14.58 20.44 -11.41
C THR A 160 -15.36 20.87 -10.17
N LEU A 161 -15.36 22.16 -9.84
CA LEU A 161 -16.13 22.69 -8.71
C LEU A 161 -17.65 22.51 -8.91
N GLU A 162 -18.15 22.66 -10.14
CA GLU A 162 -19.56 22.36 -10.47
C GLU A 162 -19.93 20.92 -10.15
N VAL A 163 -19.12 19.96 -10.59
CA VAL A 163 -19.38 18.53 -10.30
C VAL A 163 -19.35 18.26 -8.79
N LEU A 164 -18.40 18.87 -8.05
CA LEU A 164 -18.35 18.72 -6.60
C LEU A 164 -19.60 19.31 -5.91
N ALA A 165 -20.04 20.48 -6.34
CA ALA A 165 -21.24 21.12 -5.82
C ALA A 165 -22.51 20.33 -6.19
N ASP A 166 -22.57 19.74 -7.40
CA ASP A 166 -23.66 18.86 -7.82
C ASP A 166 -23.76 17.61 -6.94
N GLU A 167 -22.61 17.04 -6.55
CA GLU A 167 -22.53 15.90 -5.65
C GLU A 167 -22.60 16.30 -4.16
N GLY A 168 -22.85 17.59 -3.83
CA GLY A 168 -23.11 18.06 -2.47
C GLY A 168 -21.88 18.23 -1.60
N MET A 169 -20.69 18.35 -2.17
CA MET A 169 -19.48 18.70 -1.41
C MET A 169 -19.56 20.13 -0.91
N LYS A 170 -19.20 20.36 0.35
CA LYS A 170 -19.32 21.66 1.01
C LYS A 170 -18.11 22.56 0.77
N PHE A 171 -16.92 21.95 0.67
CA PHE A 171 -15.68 22.71 0.51
C PHE A 171 -14.59 21.92 -0.24
N VAL A 172 -13.57 22.66 -0.67
CA VAL A 172 -12.30 22.10 -1.19
C VAL A 172 -11.11 22.83 -0.56
N ILE A 173 -9.97 22.16 -0.54
CA ILE A 173 -8.69 22.68 -0.04
C ILE A 173 -7.78 22.93 -1.24
N LEU A 174 -7.24 24.12 -1.37
CA LEU A 174 -6.44 24.58 -2.51
C LEU A 174 -5.15 25.26 -2.03
N ALA A 175 -4.15 25.28 -2.90
CA ALA A 175 -2.95 26.06 -2.67
C ALA A 175 -3.22 27.57 -2.81
N PRO A 176 -2.50 28.44 -2.07
CA PRO A 176 -2.73 29.89 -2.14
C PRO A 176 -2.55 30.46 -3.56
N GLY A 177 -1.63 29.93 -4.37
CA GLY A 177 -1.44 30.34 -5.75
C GLY A 177 -2.61 30.05 -6.70
N GLN A 178 -3.58 29.24 -6.25
CA GLN A 178 -4.79 28.92 -7.01
C GLN A 178 -5.91 29.96 -6.80
N CYS A 179 -5.73 30.91 -5.87
CA CYS A 179 -6.63 32.05 -5.71
C CYS A 179 -6.31 33.11 -6.76
N LYS A 180 -7.30 33.51 -7.53
CA LYS A 180 -7.15 34.63 -8.50
C LYS A 180 -7.44 35.94 -7.82
N ARG A 181 -8.62 36.11 -7.24
CA ARG A 181 -9.07 37.33 -6.61
C ARG A 181 -10.12 37.08 -5.55
N VAL A 182 -10.25 38.03 -4.64
CA VAL A 182 -11.21 37.98 -3.52
C VAL A 182 -11.98 39.31 -3.44
N ARG A 183 -13.15 39.26 -2.80
CA ARG A 183 -13.89 40.44 -2.37
C ARG A 183 -14.70 40.11 -1.12
N LYS A 184 -15.08 41.13 -0.35
CA LYS A 184 -16.03 40.93 0.75
C LYS A 184 -17.44 40.75 0.15
N ILE A 185 -18.23 39.84 0.76
CA ILE A 185 -19.59 39.57 0.27
C ILE A 185 -20.41 40.84 0.34
N GLY A 186 -21.08 41.17 -0.77
CA GLY A 186 -21.85 42.43 -0.94
C GLY A 186 -21.07 43.59 -1.48
N GLU A 187 -19.74 43.51 -1.63
CA GLU A 187 -18.94 44.54 -2.30
C GLU A 187 -18.79 44.27 -3.80
N GLU A 188 -18.74 45.32 -4.62
CA GLU A 188 -18.56 45.18 -6.09
C GLU A 188 -17.09 44.93 -6.48
N LYS A 189 -16.17 45.55 -5.73
CA LYS A 189 -14.74 45.62 -6.12
C LYS A 189 -13.99 44.36 -5.78
N TRP A 190 -13.44 43.71 -6.81
CA TRP A 190 -12.51 42.58 -6.65
C TRP A 190 -11.08 43.08 -6.40
N GLN A 191 -10.36 42.33 -5.55
CA GLN A 191 -8.95 42.50 -5.29
C GLN A 191 -8.20 41.28 -5.85
N GLU A 192 -7.28 41.49 -6.78
CA GLU A 192 -6.36 40.46 -7.25
C GLU A 192 -5.35 40.17 -6.13
N VAL A 193 -5.27 38.94 -5.66
CA VAL A 193 -4.43 38.59 -4.52
C VAL A 193 -3.41 37.49 -4.85
N GLY A 194 -3.73 36.58 -5.78
CA GLY A 194 -2.87 35.44 -6.10
C GLY A 194 -2.44 34.70 -4.84
N ALA A 195 -1.15 34.36 -4.77
CA ALA A 195 -0.57 33.67 -3.63
C ALA A 195 -0.59 34.47 -2.30
N GLY A 196 -0.95 35.76 -2.34
CA GLY A 196 -1.12 36.60 -1.16
C GLY A 196 -2.51 36.53 -0.52
N VAL A 197 -3.34 35.58 -0.89
CA VAL A 197 -4.63 35.32 -0.25
C VAL A 197 -4.44 35.07 1.26
N ASP A 198 -5.33 35.62 2.10
CA ASP A 198 -5.30 35.36 3.55
C ASP A 198 -5.76 33.93 3.84
N PRO A 199 -4.88 33.03 4.33
CA PRO A 199 -5.23 31.63 4.57
C PRO A 199 -6.07 31.43 5.85
N LYS A 200 -6.31 32.48 6.64
CA LYS A 200 -6.88 32.38 8.00
C LYS A 200 -8.40 32.32 8.03
N ARG A 201 -9.06 32.13 6.89
CA ARG A 201 -10.51 32.11 6.72
C ARG A 201 -10.98 31.25 5.56
N ALA A 202 -12.27 30.91 5.56
CA ALA A 202 -12.93 30.31 4.41
C ALA A 202 -13.42 31.41 3.43
N TYR A 203 -13.54 31.02 2.16
CA TYR A 203 -14.07 31.86 1.08
C TYR A 203 -15.24 31.18 0.39
N LEU A 204 -16.19 31.94 -0.12
CA LEU A 204 -17.30 31.42 -0.91
C LEU A 204 -16.96 31.52 -2.42
N CYS A 205 -17.13 30.44 -3.15
CA CYS A 205 -17.05 30.46 -4.60
C CYS A 205 -18.45 30.31 -5.21
N ASN A 206 -18.89 31.35 -5.92
CA ASN A 206 -20.14 31.33 -6.69
C ASN A 206 -19.85 30.69 -8.06
N LEU A 207 -20.62 29.66 -8.41
CA LEU A 207 -20.48 28.90 -9.64
C LEU A 207 -21.45 29.35 -10.73
N PRO A 208 -21.15 29.10 -12.03
CA PRO A 208 -22.01 29.46 -13.14
C PRO A 208 -23.43 28.88 -13.06
N SER A 209 -23.58 27.69 -12.46
CA SER A 209 -24.89 27.06 -12.23
C SER A 209 -25.77 27.76 -11.19
N GLY A 210 -25.24 28.75 -10.48
CA GLY A 210 -25.85 29.37 -9.31
C GLY A 210 -25.61 28.65 -7.99
N LYS A 211 -24.94 27.48 -8.01
CA LYS A 211 -24.49 26.79 -6.80
C LYS A 211 -23.27 27.47 -6.18
N GLN A 212 -22.95 27.05 -4.97
CA GLN A 212 -21.86 27.62 -4.21
C GLN A 212 -21.04 26.49 -3.56
N ILE A 213 -19.73 26.72 -3.40
CA ILE A 213 -18.83 25.84 -2.66
C ILE A 213 -17.82 26.67 -1.88
N ALA A 214 -17.46 26.26 -0.66
CA ALA A 214 -16.45 26.94 0.12
C ALA A 214 -15.03 26.53 -0.32
N LEU A 215 -14.11 27.49 -0.27
CA LEU A 215 -12.70 27.30 -0.58
C LEU A 215 -11.88 27.58 0.68
N PHE A 216 -10.93 26.68 0.98
CA PHE A 216 -9.88 26.91 1.94
C PHE A 216 -8.55 26.99 1.20
N PHE A 217 -7.79 28.06 1.43
CA PHE A 217 -6.42 28.15 0.95
C PHE A 217 -5.49 27.90 2.14
N TYR A 218 -4.63 26.89 2.06
CA TYR A 218 -3.71 26.60 3.14
C TYR A 218 -2.55 27.62 3.19
N ASP A 219 -1.85 27.74 4.35
CA ASP A 219 -0.64 28.54 4.46
C ASP A 219 0.51 27.91 3.67
N GLY A 220 0.79 28.45 2.50
CA GLY A 220 1.79 27.95 1.57
C GLY A 220 3.21 27.94 2.12
N PRO A 221 3.74 29.08 2.61
CA PRO A 221 5.08 29.16 3.18
C PRO A 221 5.33 28.20 4.33
N ILE A 222 4.35 27.98 5.21
CA ILE A 222 4.49 27.05 6.33
C ILE A 222 4.39 25.61 5.85
N SER A 223 3.42 25.28 5.00
CA SER A 223 3.29 23.93 4.42
C SER A 223 4.55 23.52 3.66
N GLN A 224 5.15 24.43 2.87
CA GLN A 224 6.41 24.19 2.20
C GLN A 224 7.56 24.01 3.19
N GLY A 225 7.61 24.83 4.26
CA GLY A 225 8.60 24.70 5.32
C GLY A 225 8.52 23.35 6.05
N ILE A 226 7.32 22.82 6.27
CA ILE A 226 7.10 21.50 6.86
C ILE A 226 7.60 20.40 5.92
N ALA A 227 7.30 20.49 4.64
CA ALA A 227 7.69 19.47 3.66
C ALA A 227 9.20 19.45 3.38
N PHE A 228 9.88 20.61 3.33
CA PHE A 228 11.23 20.74 2.78
C PHE A 228 12.26 21.38 3.71
N SER A 229 11.93 21.66 4.99
CA SER A 229 12.89 22.19 5.96
C SER A 229 12.96 21.31 7.21
N ASP A 230 13.74 21.76 8.20
CA ASP A 230 13.95 21.08 9.47
C ASP A 230 12.86 21.37 10.52
N THR A 231 11.70 21.89 10.12
CA THR A 231 10.59 22.25 11.04
C THR A 231 10.13 21.07 11.89
N LEU A 232 10.09 19.88 11.31
CA LEU A 232 9.69 18.63 11.99
C LEU A 232 10.80 17.97 12.81
N SER A 233 11.98 18.58 12.91
CA SER A 233 13.07 18.03 13.73
C SER A 233 12.76 18.03 15.24
N SER A 234 11.75 18.81 15.67
CA SER A 234 11.27 18.88 17.04
C SER A 234 9.78 19.28 17.07
N GLY A 235 8.99 18.60 17.90
CA GLY A 235 7.58 18.95 18.09
C GLY A 235 7.38 20.34 18.69
N GLU A 236 8.30 20.80 19.57
CA GLU A 236 8.28 22.16 20.14
C GLU A 236 8.50 23.23 19.06
N LYS A 237 9.50 23.00 18.15
CA LYS A 237 9.76 23.88 17.02
C LYS A 237 8.56 23.97 16.09
N PHE A 238 7.95 22.82 15.82
CA PHE A 238 6.76 22.74 14.99
C PHE A 238 5.59 23.50 15.60
N ALA A 239 5.26 23.25 16.87
CA ALA A 239 4.20 23.96 17.59
C ALA A 239 4.43 25.47 17.62
N SER A 240 5.64 25.90 18.00
CA SER A 240 6.01 27.32 18.05
C SER A 240 5.87 28.00 16.70
N ARG A 241 6.25 27.32 15.61
CA ARG A 241 6.12 27.85 14.24
C ARG A 241 4.65 28.10 13.88
N LEU A 242 3.75 27.15 14.19
CA LEU A 242 2.31 27.30 13.91
C LEU A 242 1.67 28.36 14.78
N LEU A 243 1.95 28.36 16.09
CA LEU A 243 1.38 29.31 17.05
C LEU A 243 1.82 30.75 16.79
N SER A 244 3.00 30.99 16.22
CA SER A 244 3.51 32.32 15.92
C SER A 244 2.79 33.05 14.77
N THR A 245 1.85 32.38 14.07
CA THR A 245 1.18 32.95 12.89
C THR A 245 -0.04 33.81 13.21
N TYR A 246 -0.59 33.65 14.40
CA TYR A 246 -1.81 34.36 14.77
C TYR A 246 -1.55 35.86 15.03
N ASN A 247 -2.48 36.70 14.57
CA ASN A 247 -2.47 38.12 14.78
C ASN A 247 -3.26 38.48 16.06
N SER A 248 -3.09 39.70 16.52
CA SER A 248 -3.78 40.24 17.71
C SER A 248 -5.26 40.65 17.48
N GLY A 249 -5.84 40.35 16.32
CA GLY A 249 -7.23 40.70 15.98
C GLY A 249 -8.27 39.89 16.77
N GLU A 250 -9.47 40.46 16.88
CA GLU A 250 -10.61 39.82 17.59
C GLU A 250 -11.37 38.80 16.74
N GLU A 251 -11.19 38.81 15.40
CA GLU A 251 -11.84 37.87 14.48
C GLU A 251 -11.32 36.45 14.71
N ALA A 252 -12.14 35.45 14.37
CA ALA A 252 -11.72 34.06 14.35
C ALA A 252 -10.64 33.84 13.28
N GLN A 253 -9.54 33.20 13.67
CA GLN A 253 -8.40 32.95 12.79
C GLN A 253 -8.15 31.44 12.67
N LEU A 254 -8.10 30.92 11.45
CA LEU A 254 -7.74 29.55 11.17
C LEU A 254 -6.28 29.47 10.69
N MET A 255 -5.39 28.95 11.49
CA MET A 255 -4.12 28.45 10.97
C MET A 255 -4.36 27.10 10.33
N ASN A 256 -4.15 26.98 9.01
CA ASN A 256 -4.31 25.72 8.32
C ASN A 256 -3.16 25.43 7.37
N ILE A 257 -2.74 24.17 7.37
CA ILE A 257 -1.67 23.64 6.54
C ILE A 257 -2.14 22.36 5.85
N ALA A 258 -1.61 22.10 4.66
CA ALA A 258 -1.81 20.87 3.93
C ALA A 258 -0.48 20.40 3.33
N THR A 259 -0.15 19.13 3.55
CA THR A 259 1.05 18.46 3.04
C THR A 259 0.74 17.03 2.66
N ASP A 260 1.65 16.40 1.92
CA ASP A 260 1.63 14.94 1.81
C ASP A 260 1.74 14.33 3.20
N GLY A 261 0.87 13.40 3.51
CA GLY A 261 0.81 12.73 4.80
C GLY A 261 2.06 11.93 5.11
N GLU A 262 2.71 11.40 4.08
CA GLU A 262 3.97 10.67 4.16
C GLU A 262 5.13 11.52 4.65
N THR A 263 4.98 12.83 4.69
CA THR A 263 5.91 13.75 5.36
C THR A 263 6.07 13.42 6.84
N TYR A 264 4.99 12.94 7.48
CA TYR A 264 4.96 12.58 8.90
C TYR A 264 5.37 11.12 9.13
N GLY A 265 6.62 10.77 8.80
CA GLY A 265 7.21 9.46 9.09
C GLY A 265 8.09 8.91 7.98
N HIS A 266 7.62 8.90 6.72
CA HIS A 266 8.38 8.37 5.59
C HIS A 266 9.39 9.37 5.02
N HIS A 267 8.96 10.56 4.60
CA HIS A 267 9.86 11.58 4.07
C HIS A 267 10.79 12.15 5.14
N GLN A 268 10.28 12.30 6.36
CA GLN A 268 11.06 12.73 7.52
C GLN A 268 10.83 11.74 8.67
N LYS A 269 11.85 10.98 9.00
CA LYS A 269 11.78 9.95 10.05
C LYS A 269 11.40 10.56 11.40
N PHE A 270 10.50 9.88 12.13
CA PHE A 270 9.99 10.28 13.44
C PHE A 270 9.19 11.59 13.45
N ALA A 271 8.79 12.11 12.28
CA ALA A 271 7.99 13.32 12.20
C ALA A 271 6.54 13.12 12.68
N GLU A 272 6.05 11.89 12.74
CA GLU A 272 4.78 11.52 13.40
C GLU A 272 4.82 11.82 14.90
N MET A 273 5.98 11.66 15.55
CA MET A 273 6.17 12.01 16.97
C MET A 273 6.20 13.54 17.15
N ALA A 274 6.85 14.26 16.24
CA ALA A 274 6.84 15.71 16.25
C ALA A 274 5.42 16.26 16.06
N LEU A 275 4.62 15.65 15.19
CA LEU A 275 3.21 15.97 15.00
C LEU A 275 2.41 15.70 16.28
N ALA A 276 2.55 14.53 16.89
CA ALA A 276 1.86 14.15 18.12
C ALA A 276 2.16 15.10 19.27
N TYR A 277 3.43 15.48 19.43
CA TYR A 277 3.85 16.47 20.44
C TYR A 277 3.28 17.85 20.13
N CYS A 278 3.34 18.30 18.88
CA CYS A 278 2.76 19.58 18.45
C CYS A 278 1.26 19.65 18.77
N LEU A 279 0.49 18.63 18.42
CA LEU A 279 -0.93 18.55 18.68
C LEU A 279 -1.23 18.62 20.20
N LYS A 280 -0.49 17.86 21.00
CA LYS A 280 -0.58 17.92 22.46
C LYS A 280 -0.29 19.32 23.01
N LYS A 281 0.77 19.95 22.54
CA LYS A 281 1.16 21.32 22.95
C LYS A 281 0.10 22.35 22.60
N VAL A 282 -0.53 22.22 21.44
CA VAL A 282 -1.63 23.11 21.02
C VAL A 282 -2.85 22.93 21.92
N GLU A 283 -3.21 21.70 22.29
CA GLU A 283 -4.30 21.40 23.22
C GLU A 283 -4.07 21.99 24.62
N GLU A 284 -2.82 22.15 25.02
CA GLU A 284 -2.42 22.77 26.29
C GLU A 284 -2.27 24.30 26.19
N THR A 285 -2.38 24.90 24.99
CA THR A 285 -2.19 26.33 24.77
C THR A 285 -3.52 27.06 24.93
N PRO A 286 -3.64 28.04 25.87
CA PRO A 286 -4.83 28.82 26.02
C PRO A 286 -5.26 29.57 24.75
N ASP A 287 -6.54 29.72 24.52
CA ASP A 287 -7.15 30.47 23.40
C ASP A 287 -6.88 29.90 22.00
N VAL A 288 -6.35 28.67 21.90
CA VAL A 288 -6.16 27.95 20.62
C VAL A 288 -6.87 26.62 20.68
N GLU A 289 -7.68 26.33 19.68
CA GLU A 289 -8.42 25.07 19.55
C GLU A 289 -7.97 24.28 18.31
N LEU A 290 -7.81 22.96 18.45
CA LEU A 290 -7.73 22.10 17.28
C LEU A 290 -9.10 22.04 16.61
N THR A 291 -9.12 22.03 15.29
CA THR A 291 -10.37 21.94 14.51
C THR A 291 -10.15 21.15 13.20
N VAL A 292 -11.25 20.83 12.52
CA VAL A 292 -11.26 20.34 11.14
C VAL A 292 -12.05 21.32 10.27
N TYR A 293 -11.80 21.28 8.95
CA TYR A 293 -12.38 22.27 8.03
C TYR A 293 -13.92 22.34 8.11
N GLY A 294 -14.60 21.18 8.22
CA GLY A 294 -16.06 21.14 8.34
C GLY A 294 -16.57 21.86 9.59
N GLU A 295 -15.95 21.63 10.74
CA GLU A 295 -16.29 22.29 11.99
C GLU A 295 -16.05 23.81 11.92
N PHE A 296 -14.87 24.20 11.41
CA PHE A 296 -14.56 25.62 11.26
C PHE A 296 -15.56 26.32 10.34
N LEU A 297 -15.91 25.70 9.20
CA LEU A 297 -16.89 26.25 8.25
C LEU A 297 -18.29 26.41 8.88
N ALA A 298 -18.70 25.46 9.70
CA ALA A 298 -19.99 25.52 10.41
C ALA A 298 -20.02 26.65 11.47
N LYS A 299 -18.91 26.84 12.21
CA LYS A 299 -18.78 27.89 13.24
C LYS A 299 -18.57 29.29 12.62
N HIS A 300 -17.87 29.38 11.49
CA HIS A 300 -17.41 30.62 10.86
C HIS A 300 -17.70 30.60 9.35
N PRO A 301 -18.96 30.84 8.92
CA PRO A 301 -19.32 30.91 7.51
C PRO A 301 -18.49 31.99 6.76
N PRO A 302 -18.20 31.80 5.47
CA PRO A 302 -17.45 32.74 4.67
C PRO A 302 -18.09 34.13 4.64
N VAL A 303 -17.30 35.17 4.85
CA VAL A 303 -17.67 36.59 4.70
C VAL A 303 -16.97 37.24 3.49
N TYR A 304 -16.15 36.47 2.77
CA TYR A 304 -15.47 36.83 1.54
C TYR A 304 -15.79 35.83 0.44
N GLU A 305 -15.85 36.32 -0.79
CA GLU A 305 -15.89 35.53 -2.02
C GLU A 305 -14.50 35.40 -2.62
N ALA A 306 -14.23 34.26 -3.27
CA ALA A 306 -13.02 34.07 -4.05
C ALA A 306 -13.33 33.49 -5.43
N GLN A 307 -12.48 33.80 -6.38
CA GLN A 307 -12.41 33.14 -7.69
C GLN A 307 -11.07 32.45 -7.85
N ILE A 308 -11.08 31.29 -8.50
CA ILE A 308 -9.88 30.46 -8.69
C ILE A 308 -9.13 30.82 -9.99
N VAL A 309 -7.87 30.41 -10.05
CA VAL A 309 -7.11 30.32 -11.29
C VAL A 309 -7.49 29.00 -11.97
N GLU A 310 -7.99 29.10 -13.20
CA GLU A 310 -8.45 27.94 -13.97
C GLU A 310 -7.30 26.97 -14.31
N ASN A 311 -7.57 25.67 -14.26
CA ASN A 311 -6.62 24.62 -14.59
C ASN A 311 -5.28 24.77 -13.84
N SER A 312 -5.36 25.02 -12.54
CA SER A 312 -4.21 25.18 -11.64
C SER A 312 -4.04 24.00 -10.68
N SER A 313 -2.85 23.81 -10.12
CA SER A 313 -2.52 22.77 -9.14
C SER A 313 -1.43 23.25 -8.18
N TRP A 314 -1.12 22.49 -7.13
CA TRP A 314 -0.07 22.86 -6.16
C TRP A 314 1.35 22.50 -6.63
N SER A 315 1.50 21.52 -7.54
CA SER A 315 2.79 20.94 -7.92
C SER A 315 3.23 21.24 -9.35
N CYS A 316 2.48 22.08 -10.09
CA CYS A 316 2.86 22.50 -11.42
C CYS A 316 2.72 24.02 -11.60
N PHE A 317 3.83 24.74 -11.82
CA PHE A 317 3.83 26.19 -12.06
C PHE A 317 3.11 26.60 -13.35
N HIS A 318 2.86 25.65 -14.26
CA HIS A 318 2.15 25.84 -15.53
C HIS A 318 0.69 25.34 -15.43
N GLY A 319 0.14 25.28 -14.25
CA GLY A 319 -1.23 24.84 -14.00
C GLY A 319 -1.36 23.33 -13.93
N VAL A 320 -1.81 22.65 -14.98
CA VAL A 320 -1.95 21.20 -15.06
C VAL A 320 -1.12 20.58 -16.20
N GLU A 321 -0.20 21.33 -16.76
CA GLU A 321 0.59 20.91 -17.93
C GLU A 321 1.53 19.73 -17.62
N ARG A 322 1.92 19.52 -16.36
CA ARG A 322 2.71 18.34 -15.94
C ARG A 322 2.11 17.02 -16.45
N TRP A 323 0.79 16.94 -16.55
CA TRP A 323 0.06 15.69 -16.88
C TRP A 323 -0.35 15.59 -18.36
N ARG A 324 0.14 16.49 -19.20
CA ARG A 324 -0.16 16.43 -20.64
C ARG A 324 0.93 17.03 -21.55
N ALA A 325 1.96 17.67 -21.00
CA ALA A 325 2.95 18.38 -21.82
C ALA A 325 4.36 18.37 -21.20
N ASP A 326 5.34 18.73 -22.03
CA ASP A 326 6.72 19.01 -21.60
C ASP A 326 6.80 20.42 -20.99
N CYS A 327 6.28 20.58 -19.79
CA CYS A 327 6.25 21.87 -19.09
C CYS A 327 7.54 22.20 -18.34
N GLY A 328 8.50 21.28 -18.28
CA GLY A 328 9.76 21.44 -17.54
C GLY A 328 9.67 21.19 -16.03
N CYS A 329 8.46 21.05 -15.46
CA CYS A 329 8.33 20.65 -14.04
C CYS A 329 8.82 19.22 -13.84
N ASN A 330 9.78 19.04 -12.92
CA ASN A 330 10.45 17.78 -12.66
C ASN A 330 10.63 17.58 -11.15
N SER A 331 11.11 16.39 -10.75
CA SER A 331 11.44 16.05 -9.36
C SER A 331 12.83 16.54 -8.92
N GLY A 332 13.61 17.13 -9.83
CA GLY A 332 14.97 17.61 -9.58
C GLY A 332 16.03 16.53 -9.48
N MET A 333 15.70 15.25 -9.76
CA MET A 333 16.57 14.11 -9.46
C MET A 333 17.71 13.90 -10.46
N LYS A 334 17.54 14.27 -11.76
CA LYS A 334 18.58 14.04 -12.78
C LYS A 334 18.71 15.23 -13.74
N PRO A 335 19.81 16.02 -13.63
CA PRO A 335 20.06 17.10 -14.57
C PRO A 335 20.11 16.63 -16.02
N GLY A 336 19.55 17.41 -16.93
CA GLY A 336 19.54 17.11 -18.37
C GLY A 336 18.39 16.21 -18.84
N TRP A 337 17.61 15.62 -17.94
CA TRP A 337 16.38 14.92 -18.30
C TRP A 337 15.29 15.91 -18.69
N ASN A 338 14.41 15.50 -19.61
CA ASN A 338 13.26 16.27 -20.08
C ASN A 338 11.97 15.43 -19.98
N GLN A 339 10.83 16.11 -20.10
CA GLN A 339 9.52 15.49 -19.97
C GLN A 339 8.75 15.44 -21.30
N LYS A 340 9.47 15.40 -22.43
CA LYS A 340 8.89 15.32 -23.79
C LYS A 340 8.02 14.11 -24.02
N TRP A 341 8.22 13.06 -23.23
CA TRP A 341 7.42 11.83 -23.24
C TRP A 341 5.97 12.03 -22.77
N ARG A 342 5.70 13.04 -21.90
CA ARG A 342 4.40 13.23 -21.26
C ARG A 342 3.26 13.47 -22.23
N GLY A 343 3.47 14.33 -23.20
CA GLY A 343 2.46 14.65 -24.21
C GLY A 343 2.10 13.45 -25.11
N PRO A 344 3.07 12.81 -25.75
CA PRO A 344 2.80 11.62 -26.55
C PRO A 344 2.18 10.46 -25.77
N LEU A 345 2.63 10.19 -24.54
CA LEU A 345 1.97 9.21 -23.66
C LEU A 345 0.50 9.57 -23.44
N ARG A 346 0.21 10.83 -23.11
CA ARG A 346 -1.16 11.30 -22.93
C ARG A 346 -2.01 11.07 -24.18
N SER A 347 -1.49 11.43 -25.34
CA SER A 347 -2.19 11.27 -26.61
C SER A 347 -2.44 9.79 -26.94
N ALA A 348 -1.48 8.90 -26.65
CA ALA A 348 -1.64 7.47 -26.85
C ALA A 348 -2.77 6.90 -25.98
N LEU A 349 -2.81 7.26 -24.69
CA LEU A 349 -3.86 6.83 -23.76
C LEU A 349 -5.23 7.44 -24.12
N ASP A 350 -5.29 8.71 -24.53
CA ASP A 350 -6.51 9.35 -24.97
C ASP A 350 -7.11 8.65 -26.20
N GLY A 351 -6.27 8.25 -27.17
CA GLY A 351 -6.71 7.50 -28.35
C GLY A 351 -7.35 6.17 -27.99
N VAL A 352 -6.72 5.41 -27.10
CA VAL A 352 -7.26 4.12 -26.62
C VAL A 352 -8.56 4.33 -25.85
N ARG A 353 -8.60 5.30 -24.93
CA ARG A 353 -9.81 5.64 -24.18
C ARG A 353 -11.00 5.97 -25.10
N ASP A 354 -10.77 6.78 -26.13
CA ASP A 354 -11.82 7.24 -27.02
C ASP A 354 -12.41 6.08 -27.84
N GLU A 355 -11.60 5.10 -28.26
CA GLU A 355 -12.09 3.87 -28.90
C GLU A 355 -12.89 3.01 -27.89
N MET A 356 -12.43 2.88 -26.66
CA MET A 356 -13.14 2.15 -25.61
C MET A 356 -14.47 2.81 -25.22
N ILE A 357 -14.58 4.14 -25.29
CA ILE A 357 -15.85 4.85 -25.14
C ILE A 357 -16.84 4.43 -26.23
N LYS A 358 -16.39 4.37 -27.50
CA LYS A 358 -17.25 3.93 -28.62
C LYS A 358 -17.74 2.49 -28.42
N THR A 359 -16.83 1.60 -28.01
CA THR A 359 -17.19 0.21 -27.66
C THR A 359 -18.21 0.18 -26.53
N PHE A 360 -17.97 0.93 -25.46
CA PHE A 360 -18.85 0.95 -24.29
C PHE A 360 -20.23 1.52 -24.62
N GLU A 361 -20.32 2.53 -25.48
CA GLU A 361 -21.60 3.09 -25.93
C GLU A 361 -22.36 2.12 -26.87
N SER A 362 -21.65 1.53 -27.84
CA SER A 362 -22.31 0.69 -28.85
C SER A 362 -22.63 -0.72 -28.36
N VAL A 363 -21.67 -1.40 -27.74
CA VAL A 363 -21.86 -2.75 -27.19
C VAL A 363 -22.57 -2.68 -25.85
N GLY A 364 -22.15 -1.77 -24.97
CA GLY A 364 -22.73 -1.62 -23.62
C GLY A 364 -24.23 -1.28 -23.65
N ALA A 365 -24.74 -0.56 -24.66
CA ALA A 365 -26.18 -0.32 -24.85
C ALA A 365 -27.01 -1.61 -25.05
N GLN A 366 -26.37 -2.73 -25.44
CA GLN A 366 -27.03 -4.01 -25.54
C GLN A 366 -27.10 -4.73 -24.18
N TYR A 367 -26.19 -4.43 -23.27
CA TYR A 367 -26.06 -5.06 -21.96
C TYR A 367 -26.69 -4.26 -20.83
N PHE A 368 -26.68 -2.93 -20.92
CA PHE A 368 -27.17 -2.06 -19.86
C PHE A 368 -28.31 -1.17 -20.34
N LYS A 369 -29.30 -0.94 -19.48
CA LYS A 369 -30.39 0.01 -19.71
C LYS A 369 -29.86 1.42 -19.98
N ASN A 370 -28.84 1.84 -19.19
CA ASN A 370 -28.00 3.00 -19.40
C ASN A 370 -26.55 2.63 -19.04
N PRO A 371 -25.64 2.51 -20.00
CA PRO A 371 -24.26 2.12 -19.74
C PRO A 371 -23.53 3.04 -18.77
N TRP A 372 -23.74 4.37 -18.88
CA TRP A 372 -23.05 5.33 -18.05
C TRP A 372 -23.53 5.34 -16.59
N ASP A 373 -24.83 5.13 -16.37
CA ASP A 373 -25.37 4.94 -15.01
C ASP A 373 -24.85 3.63 -14.39
N ALA A 374 -24.76 2.57 -15.20
CA ALA A 374 -24.18 1.31 -14.76
C ALA A 374 -22.71 1.48 -14.38
N ARG A 375 -21.92 2.22 -15.17
CA ARG A 375 -20.52 2.55 -14.82
C ARG A 375 -20.44 3.37 -13.53
N ASN A 376 -21.28 4.36 -13.35
CA ASN A 376 -21.28 5.19 -12.14
C ASN A 376 -21.56 4.37 -10.88
N ASP A 377 -22.43 3.37 -10.95
CA ASP A 377 -22.78 2.51 -9.82
C ASP A 377 -21.87 1.26 -9.70
N TYR A 378 -20.98 1.03 -10.68
CA TYR A 378 -20.06 -0.13 -10.64
C TYR A 378 -19.16 -0.15 -9.43
N ILE A 379 -18.91 0.99 -8.80
CA ILE A 379 -18.15 1.08 -7.53
C ILE A 379 -18.74 0.16 -6.45
N ASP A 380 -20.06 -0.05 -6.42
CA ASP A 380 -20.70 -0.95 -5.46
C ASP A 380 -20.21 -2.40 -5.63
N LEU A 381 -19.92 -2.84 -6.87
CA LEU A 381 -19.36 -4.15 -7.15
C LEU A 381 -17.82 -4.21 -6.92
N ILE A 382 -17.11 -3.10 -7.09
CA ILE A 382 -15.70 -3.02 -6.76
C ILE A 382 -15.51 -3.20 -5.24
N LEU A 383 -16.39 -2.61 -4.44
CA LEU A 383 -16.36 -2.62 -2.98
C LEU A 383 -16.98 -3.88 -2.35
N ASP A 384 -17.88 -4.56 -3.08
CA ASP A 384 -18.55 -5.77 -2.61
C ASP A 384 -18.90 -6.68 -3.78
N ARG A 385 -18.10 -7.73 -3.99
CA ARG A 385 -18.28 -8.72 -5.07
C ARG A 385 -19.16 -9.89 -4.66
N SER A 386 -19.91 -9.80 -3.56
CA SER A 386 -20.85 -10.84 -3.13
C SER A 386 -21.95 -11.09 -4.17
N LEU A 387 -22.52 -12.29 -4.16
CA LEU A 387 -23.62 -12.64 -5.04
C LEU A 387 -24.84 -11.74 -4.85
N ASP A 388 -25.09 -11.27 -3.63
CA ASP A 388 -26.19 -10.35 -3.33
C ASP A 388 -25.96 -8.97 -3.95
N ALA A 389 -24.74 -8.41 -3.83
CA ALA A 389 -24.37 -7.14 -4.46
C ALA A 389 -24.47 -7.24 -5.99
N GLN A 390 -23.95 -8.33 -6.58
CA GLN A 390 -24.07 -8.58 -8.01
C GLN A 390 -25.54 -8.66 -8.45
N HIS A 391 -26.37 -9.40 -7.72
CA HIS A 391 -27.78 -9.53 -8.04
C HIS A 391 -28.51 -8.19 -8.03
N LYS A 392 -28.27 -7.37 -7.00
CA LYS A 392 -28.84 -6.01 -6.90
C LYS A 392 -28.42 -5.11 -8.05
N PHE A 393 -27.13 -5.15 -8.41
CA PHE A 393 -26.57 -4.36 -9.50
C PHE A 393 -27.23 -4.75 -10.84
N PHE A 394 -27.29 -6.07 -11.13
CA PHE A 394 -27.89 -6.56 -12.36
C PHE A 394 -29.40 -6.29 -12.44
N LEU A 395 -30.15 -6.40 -11.35
CA LEU A 395 -31.58 -6.02 -11.31
C LEU A 395 -31.78 -4.54 -11.70
N LYS A 396 -30.90 -3.66 -11.25
CA LYS A 396 -31.00 -2.23 -11.52
C LYS A 396 -30.63 -1.89 -12.97
N HIS A 397 -29.53 -2.42 -13.46
CA HIS A 397 -28.86 -1.94 -14.67
C HIS A 397 -28.97 -2.86 -15.89
N ALA A 398 -29.10 -4.18 -15.68
CA ALA A 398 -28.96 -5.14 -16.75
C ALA A 398 -30.17 -5.20 -17.68
N THR A 399 -29.87 -5.47 -18.95
CA THR A 399 -30.86 -5.98 -19.93
C THR A 399 -30.95 -7.51 -19.82
N GLU A 400 -31.89 -8.15 -20.53
CA GLU A 400 -31.96 -9.62 -20.60
C GLU A 400 -30.65 -10.23 -21.13
N LYS A 401 -30.01 -9.58 -22.10
CA LYS A 401 -28.73 -10.03 -22.64
C LYS A 401 -27.65 -10.10 -21.56
N ALA A 402 -27.57 -9.09 -20.71
CA ALA A 402 -26.59 -9.07 -19.63
C ALA A 402 -26.86 -10.15 -18.56
N TRP A 403 -28.13 -10.51 -18.32
CA TRP A 403 -28.45 -11.63 -17.44
C TRP A 403 -27.95 -12.97 -17.97
N ASN A 404 -28.00 -13.16 -19.29
CA ASN A 404 -27.60 -14.39 -19.98
C ASN A 404 -26.06 -14.44 -20.22
N ASP A 405 -25.40 -13.27 -20.27
CA ASP A 405 -23.96 -13.14 -20.51
C ASP A 405 -23.34 -12.11 -19.54
N ARG A 406 -23.37 -12.45 -18.27
CA ARG A 406 -22.77 -11.64 -17.19
C ARG A 406 -21.27 -11.39 -17.37
N PRO A 407 -20.47 -12.37 -17.84
CA PRO A 407 -19.05 -12.13 -18.05
C PRO A 407 -18.77 -10.96 -19.00
N THR A 408 -19.43 -10.88 -20.15
CA THR A 408 -19.23 -9.76 -21.09
C THR A 408 -19.70 -8.43 -20.49
N ALA A 409 -20.83 -8.43 -19.76
CA ALA A 409 -21.28 -7.21 -19.05
C ALA A 409 -20.25 -6.69 -18.05
N LEU A 410 -19.65 -7.59 -17.25
CA LEU A 410 -18.61 -7.20 -16.29
C LEU A 410 -17.29 -6.83 -16.98
N MET A 411 -16.89 -7.50 -18.05
CA MET A 411 -15.72 -7.13 -18.83
C MET A 411 -15.84 -5.71 -19.43
N LEU A 412 -17.03 -5.28 -19.85
CA LEU A 412 -17.30 -3.91 -20.31
C LEU A 412 -17.05 -2.89 -19.18
N LEU A 413 -17.47 -3.20 -17.97
CA LEU A 413 -17.26 -2.31 -16.80
C LEU A 413 -15.81 -2.31 -16.34
N GLU A 414 -15.14 -3.46 -16.30
CA GLU A 414 -13.71 -3.57 -16.00
C GLU A 414 -12.83 -2.88 -17.06
N MET A 415 -13.22 -2.92 -18.35
CA MET A 415 -12.55 -2.14 -19.39
C MET A 415 -12.61 -0.64 -19.06
N GLN A 416 -13.78 -0.12 -18.66
CA GLN A 416 -13.93 1.29 -18.27
C GLN A 416 -13.18 1.62 -16.97
N ARG A 417 -13.15 0.71 -15.99
CA ARG A 417 -12.37 0.87 -14.75
C ARG A 417 -10.88 1.01 -15.06
N ASN A 418 -10.34 0.12 -15.87
CA ASN A 418 -8.93 0.17 -16.27
C ASN A 418 -8.64 1.41 -17.14
N ALA A 419 -9.56 1.81 -18.02
CA ALA A 419 -9.44 3.04 -18.80
C ALA A 419 -9.41 4.31 -17.92
N MET A 420 -9.97 4.31 -16.72
CA MET A 420 -9.83 5.41 -15.76
C MET A 420 -8.55 5.30 -14.94
N LEU A 421 -8.15 4.09 -14.50
CA LEU A 421 -6.90 3.84 -13.77
C LEU A 421 -5.66 4.29 -14.54
N MET A 422 -5.64 4.20 -15.86
CA MET A 422 -4.52 4.66 -16.68
C MET A 422 -4.29 6.19 -16.63
N TYR A 423 -5.15 6.95 -15.94
CA TYR A 423 -4.99 8.40 -15.71
C TYR A 423 -4.62 8.76 -14.28
N THR A 424 -4.18 7.81 -13.48
CA THR A 424 -3.63 8.07 -12.16
C THR A 424 -2.48 9.08 -12.26
N SER A 425 -2.54 10.16 -11.46
CA SER A 425 -1.64 11.33 -11.60
C SER A 425 -0.15 10.99 -11.52
N CYS A 426 0.23 10.04 -10.66
CA CYS A 426 1.63 9.62 -10.48
C CYS A 426 2.28 9.08 -11.75
N GLY A 427 1.50 8.62 -12.74
CA GLY A 427 2.01 8.18 -14.01
C GLY A 427 2.76 9.26 -14.82
N TRP A 428 2.54 10.54 -14.51
CA TRP A 428 3.22 11.68 -15.14
C TRP A 428 4.08 12.51 -14.16
N PHE A 429 4.06 12.19 -12.88
CA PHE A 429 4.69 13.04 -11.87
C PHE A 429 6.22 13.02 -11.96
N PHE A 430 6.82 11.84 -12.11
CA PHE A 430 8.26 11.64 -12.15
C PHE A 430 8.88 11.97 -13.53
N ASP A 431 10.19 11.79 -13.65
CA ASP A 431 10.97 12.39 -14.74
C ASP A 431 11.23 11.41 -15.90
N GLU A 432 10.86 10.14 -15.77
CA GLU A 432 11.16 9.11 -16.77
C GLU A 432 9.96 8.20 -17.05
N ILE A 433 9.71 7.95 -18.34
CA ILE A 433 8.61 7.10 -18.81
C ILE A 433 8.71 5.64 -18.34
N SER A 434 9.90 5.16 -18.01
CA SER A 434 10.12 3.81 -17.47
C SER A 434 9.98 3.73 -15.94
N GLY A 435 9.60 4.81 -15.28
CA GLY A 435 9.29 4.80 -13.85
C GLY A 435 8.15 3.83 -13.52
N ILE A 436 8.18 3.26 -12.31
CA ILE A 436 7.21 2.21 -11.91
C ILE A 436 5.76 2.71 -12.00
N GLU A 437 5.51 3.97 -11.70
CA GLU A 437 4.18 4.57 -11.77
C GLU A 437 3.70 4.76 -13.22
N THR A 438 4.60 5.12 -14.13
CA THR A 438 4.26 5.25 -15.56
C THR A 438 4.06 3.87 -16.20
N VAL A 439 4.89 2.89 -15.83
CA VAL A 439 4.71 1.49 -16.25
C VAL A 439 3.35 0.96 -15.75
N GLN A 440 2.97 1.29 -14.52
CA GLN A 440 1.70 0.88 -13.92
C GLN A 440 0.49 1.38 -14.72
N ILE A 441 0.46 2.67 -15.12
CA ILE A 441 -0.66 3.17 -15.93
C ILE A 441 -0.71 2.55 -17.33
N MET A 442 0.44 2.18 -17.90
CA MET A 442 0.49 1.44 -19.16
C MET A 442 0.01 -0.01 -19.00
N GLN A 443 0.18 -0.64 -17.82
CA GLN A 443 -0.41 -1.97 -17.54
C GLN A 443 -1.94 -1.89 -17.53
N TYR A 444 -2.54 -0.85 -16.95
CA TYR A 444 -3.98 -0.63 -17.01
C TYR A 444 -4.47 -0.43 -18.44
N ALA A 445 -3.73 0.31 -19.25
CA ALA A 445 -4.03 0.44 -20.67
C ALA A 445 -3.97 -0.92 -21.40
N ALA A 446 -2.94 -1.73 -21.14
CA ALA A 446 -2.81 -3.07 -21.71
C ALA A 446 -3.98 -3.99 -21.32
N ARG A 447 -4.38 -3.96 -20.04
CA ARG A 447 -5.55 -4.74 -19.58
C ARG A 447 -6.85 -4.28 -20.23
N ALA A 448 -7.06 -2.99 -20.35
CA ALA A 448 -8.24 -2.43 -21.01
C ALA A 448 -8.28 -2.79 -22.51
N ILE A 449 -7.13 -2.73 -23.21
CA ILE A 449 -6.98 -3.17 -24.61
C ILE A 449 -7.32 -4.65 -24.75
N GLU A 450 -6.81 -5.51 -23.87
CA GLU A 450 -7.11 -6.95 -23.87
C GLU A 450 -8.63 -7.19 -23.71
N LEU A 451 -9.27 -6.51 -22.75
CA LEU A 451 -10.72 -6.62 -22.54
C LEU A 451 -11.50 -6.15 -23.77
N ASN A 452 -11.11 -5.04 -24.39
CA ASN A 452 -11.72 -4.58 -25.65
C ASN A 452 -11.61 -5.63 -26.75
N ARG A 453 -10.42 -6.24 -26.91
CA ARG A 453 -10.20 -7.30 -27.90
C ARG A 453 -11.07 -8.52 -27.64
N VAL A 454 -11.22 -8.94 -26.39
CA VAL A 454 -12.09 -10.08 -26.03
C VAL A 454 -13.55 -9.78 -26.34
N ILE A 455 -14.00 -8.54 -26.08
CA ILE A 455 -15.41 -8.13 -26.28
C ILE A 455 -15.74 -7.95 -27.78
N THR A 456 -14.83 -7.34 -28.55
CA THR A 456 -15.14 -6.86 -29.92
C THR A 456 -14.41 -7.63 -31.02
N GLY A 457 -13.33 -8.35 -30.69
CA GLY A 457 -12.39 -8.91 -31.67
C GLY A 457 -11.40 -7.88 -32.24
N VAL A 458 -11.53 -6.58 -31.88
CA VAL A 458 -10.65 -5.51 -32.39
C VAL A 458 -9.46 -5.33 -31.46
N ASP A 459 -8.26 -5.44 -32.02
CA ASP A 459 -7.00 -5.21 -31.30
C ASP A 459 -6.56 -3.75 -31.45
N LEU A 460 -6.53 -3.03 -30.33
CA LEU A 460 -6.08 -1.62 -30.27
C LEU A 460 -4.58 -1.50 -29.98
N GLU A 461 -3.89 -2.61 -29.62
CA GLU A 461 -2.48 -2.57 -29.24
C GLU A 461 -1.55 -2.04 -30.32
N PRO A 462 -1.67 -2.40 -31.62
CA PRO A 462 -0.77 -1.89 -32.66
C PRO A 462 -0.78 -0.36 -32.75
N GLY A 463 -1.96 0.26 -32.81
CA GLY A 463 -2.09 1.71 -32.84
C GLY A 463 -1.60 2.40 -31.56
N PHE A 464 -1.81 1.77 -30.42
CA PHE A 464 -1.28 2.24 -29.14
C PHE A 464 0.26 2.23 -29.13
N MET A 465 0.87 1.16 -29.64
CA MET A 465 2.32 1.02 -29.73
C MET A 465 2.94 2.05 -30.69
N GLU A 466 2.30 2.34 -31.83
CA GLU A 466 2.72 3.39 -32.75
C GLU A 466 2.71 4.78 -32.07
N ALA A 467 1.67 5.08 -31.31
CA ALA A 467 1.58 6.34 -30.56
C ALA A 467 2.62 6.42 -29.43
N LEU A 468 2.85 5.31 -28.68
CA LEU A 468 3.88 5.25 -27.65
C LEU A 468 5.30 5.40 -28.20
N ALA A 469 5.56 4.99 -29.43
CA ALA A 469 6.87 5.16 -30.07
C ALA A 469 7.27 6.65 -30.20
N LEU A 470 6.30 7.58 -30.15
CA LEU A 470 6.53 9.02 -30.17
C LEU A 470 6.94 9.59 -28.80
N ALA A 471 6.85 8.82 -27.71
CA ALA A 471 7.21 9.23 -26.36
C ALA A 471 8.68 8.89 -26.07
N PRO A 472 9.63 9.84 -26.12
CA PRO A 472 11.05 9.53 -25.96
C PRO A 472 11.38 9.21 -24.50
N SER A 473 12.21 8.20 -24.26
CA SER A 473 12.83 7.96 -22.95
C SER A 473 14.10 8.78 -22.78
N ASN A 474 14.37 9.21 -21.54
CA ASN A 474 15.68 9.78 -21.18
C ASN A 474 16.79 8.73 -21.09
N LEU A 475 16.40 7.43 -21.01
CA LEU A 475 17.34 6.30 -20.96
C LEU A 475 17.60 5.79 -22.38
N LYS A 476 18.85 5.90 -22.83
CA LYS A 476 19.24 5.53 -24.21
C LYS A 476 18.88 4.09 -24.59
N ASP A 477 18.98 3.16 -23.64
CA ASP A 477 18.71 1.74 -23.87
C ASP A 477 17.23 1.43 -24.09
N LEU A 478 16.34 2.30 -23.60
CA LEU A 478 14.89 2.13 -23.71
C LEU A 478 14.29 2.89 -24.89
N LYS A 479 15.02 3.82 -25.48
CA LYS A 479 14.63 4.61 -26.67
C LYS A 479 13.32 5.39 -26.49
N ASN A 480 12.17 4.72 -26.32
CA ASN A 480 10.84 5.33 -26.28
C ASN A 480 9.81 4.48 -25.48
N GLY A 481 8.61 4.98 -25.36
CA GLY A 481 7.51 4.34 -24.63
C GLY A 481 7.12 2.97 -25.20
N ALA A 482 7.22 2.74 -26.49
CA ALA A 482 6.96 1.43 -27.08
C ALA A 482 7.97 0.37 -26.60
N ALA A 483 9.25 0.72 -26.53
CA ALA A 483 10.27 -0.18 -25.98
C ALA A 483 10.09 -0.41 -24.47
N VAL A 484 9.65 0.61 -23.72
CA VAL A 484 9.27 0.47 -22.30
C VAL A 484 8.10 -0.48 -22.14
N TYR A 485 7.07 -0.34 -22.97
CA TYR A 485 5.89 -1.20 -22.97
C TYR A 485 6.24 -2.67 -23.25
N GLU A 486 7.02 -2.93 -24.29
CA GLU A 486 7.49 -4.29 -24.63
C GLU A 486 8.30 -4.93 -23.49
N ARG A 487 9.16 -4.15 -22.86
CA ARG A 487 10.10 -4.67 -21.86
C ARG A 487 9.48 -4.85 -20.48
N TYR A 488 8.59 -3.94 -20.04
CA TYR A 488 8.12 -3.88 -18.66
C TYR A 488 6.61 -4.09 -18.51
N VAL A 489 5.80 -3.89 -19.54
CA VAL A 489 4.35 -4.03 -19.47
C VAL A 489 3.88 -5.39 -19.95
N LYS A 490 4.26 -5.77 -21.19
CA LYS A 490 3.81 -7.06 -21.76
C LYS A 490 4.16 -8.30 -20.93
N PRO A 491 5.35 -8.40 -20.30
CA PRO A 491 5.66 -9.55 -19.44
C PRO A 491 4.78 -9.66 -18.19
N GLN A 492 4.18 -8.56 -17.75
CA GLN A 492 3.30 -8.51 -16.58
C GLN A 492 1.87 -8.99 -16.86
N ALA A 493 1.54 -9.22 -18.12
CA ALA A 493 0.23 -9.78 -18.49
C ALA A 493 0.05 -11.17 -17.86
N MET A 494 -1.13 -11.37 -17.25
CA MET A 494 -1.50 -12.59 -16.54
C MET A 494 -2.75 -13.21 -17.14
N PRO A 495 -2.61 -13.87 -18.31
CA PRO A 495 -3.71 -14.65 -18.86
C PRO A 495 -4.09 -15.79 -17.89
N ILE A 496 -5.35 -16.25 -17.96
CA ILE A 496 -5.90 -17.19 -16.99
C ILE A 496 -5.11 -18.53 -16.94
N GLU A 497 -4.49 -18.92 -18.05
CA GLU A 497 -3.62 -20.10 -18.14
C GLU A 497 -2.36 -19.94 -17.28
N LYS A 498 -1.77 -18.73 -17.27
CA LYS A 498 -0.61 -18.42 -16.45
C LYS A 498 -1.00 -18.38 -14.96
N ILE A 499 -2.16 -17.82 -14.62
CA ILE A 499 -2.72 -17.84 -13.25
C ILE A 499 -2.88 -19.27 -12.75
N ALA A 500 -3.41 -20.16 -13.60
CA ALA A 500 -3.58 -21.58 -13.25
C ALA A 500 -2.25 -22.26 -12.95
N LEU A 501 -1.24 -22.05 -13.79
CA LEU A 501 0.09 -22.62 -13.62
C LEU A 501 0.80 -22.09 -12.37
N GLU A 502 0.70 -20.79 -12.10
CA GLU A 502 1.25 -20.19 -10.89
C GLU A 502 0.61 -20.75 -9.61
N HIS A 503 -0.69 -21.02 -9.65
CA HIS A 503 -1.38 -21.67 -8.55
C HIS A 503 -0.86 -23.10 -8.33
N VAL A 504 -0.71 -23.88 -9.41
CA VAL A 504 -0.15 -25.24 -9.33
C VAL A 504 1.27 -25.23 -8.78
N VAL A 505 2.14 -24.33 -9.27
CA VAL A 505 3.51 -24.18 -8.75
C VAL A 505 3.51 -23.77 -7.28
N SER A 506 2.64 -22.85 -6.90
CA SER A 506 2.52 -22.41 -5.50
C SER A 506 2.11 -23.57 -4.58
N LEU A 507 1.16 -24.41 -5.00
CA LEU A 507 0.74 -25.62 -4.25
C LEU A 507 1.85 -26.70 -4.16
N LEU A 508 2.78 -26.71 -5.11
CA LEU A 508 3.93 -27.61 -5.05
C LEU A 508 5.05 -27.07 -4.15
N ALA A 509 5.15 -25.76 -4.04
CA ALA A 509 6.20 -25.09 -3.28
C ALA A 509 5.82 -24.82 -1.81
N ASP A 510 4.53 -24.68 -1.49
CA ASP A 510 4.07 -24.23 -0.18
C ASP A 510 2.71 -24.88 0.16
N GLU A 511 2.71 -25.75 1.20
CA GLU A 511 1.53 -26.48 1.65
C GLU A 511 0.47 -25.58 2.31
N THR A 512 0.82 -24.36 2.67
CA THR A 512 -0.11 -23.39 3.30
C THR A 512 -0.99 -22.67 2.28
N VAL A 513 -0.69 -22.79 0.98
CA VAL A 513 -1.46 -22.15 -0.09
C VAL A 513 -2.91 -22.67 -0.12
N ASN A 514 -3.87 -21.75 -0.16
CA ASN A 514 -5.28 -22.11 -0.26
C ASN A 514 -5.57 -22.80 -1.61
N PRO A 515 -5.94 -24.08 -1.64
CA PRO A 515 -6.16 -24.79 -2.90
C PRO A 515 -7.42 -24.35 -3.66
N LYS A 516 -8.30 -23.56 -3.02
CA LYS A 516 -9.57 -23.10 -3.60
C LYS A 516 -9.51 -21.67 -4.15
N LYS A 517 -8.37 -20.98 -3.97
CA LYS A 517 -8.22 -19.59 -4.41
C LYS A 517 -6.87 -19.36 -5.08
N ALA A 518 -6.91 -18.83 -6.31
CA ALA A 518 -5.75 -18.42 -7.09
C ALA A 518 -5.85 -16.92 -7.41
N TYR A 519 -5.23 -16.05 -6.59
CA TYR A 519 -5.41 -14.58 -6.70
C TYR A 519 -6.89 -14.19 -6.64
N GLU A 520 -7.37 -13.39 -7.57
CA GLU A 520 -8.78 -13.04 -7.73
C GLU A 520 -9.54 -14.04 -8.64
N CYS A 521 -9.20 -15.33 -8.52
CA CYS A 521 -9.90 -16.45 -9.15
C CYS A 521 -10.29 -17.51 -8.10
N GLU A 522 -11.49 -18.03 -8.22
CA GLU A 522 -11.92 -19.25 -7.53
C GLU A 522 -11.43 -20.47 -8.29
N VAL A 523 -10.91 -21.47 -7.60
CA VAL A 523 -10.57 -22.78 -8.15
C VAL A 523 -11.78 -23.69 -7.99
N LEU A 524 -12.53 -23.88 -9.06
CA LEU A 524 -13.76 -24.70 -9.06
C LEU A 524 -13.44 -26.19 -9.09
N ALA A 525 -12.36 -26.59 -9.78
CA ALA A 525 -11.89 -27.96 -9.85
C ALA A 525 -10.36 -27.96 -10.00
N TYR A 526 -9.71 -28.91 -9.33
CA TYR A 526 -8.28 -29.19 -9.45
C TYR A 526 -8.06 -30.69 -9.31
N GLU A 527 -7.71 -31.34 -10.41
CA GLU A 527 -7.60 -32.79 -10.54
C GLU A 527 -6.19 -33.20 -10.96
N PRO A 528 -5.18 -33.09 -10.06
CA PRO A 528 -3.80 -33.40 -10.40
C PRO A 528 -3.51 -34.89 -10.36
N LYS A 529 -2.72 -35.37 -11.31
CA LYS A 529 -1.92 -36.58 -11.17
C LYS A 529 -0.46 -36.21 -10.90
N LYS A 530 0.24 -36.96 -10.05
CA LYS A 530 1.62 -36.70 -9.68
C LYS A 530 2.47 -37.96 -9.91
N LEU A 531 3.59 -37.80 -10.62
CA LEU A 531 4.62 -38.82 -10.79
C LEU A 531 5.93 -38.29 -10.19
N THR A 532 6.64 -39.16 -9.47
CA THR A 532 7.87 -38.78 -8.76
C THR A 532 8.96 -39.80 -9.01
N ALA A 533 10.16 -39.31 -9.29
CA ALA A 533 11.39 -40.09 -9.37
C ALA A 533 12.53 -39.25 -8.74
N PRO A 534 13.67 -39.85 -8.36
CA PRO A 534 14.79 -39.10 -7.79
C PRO A 534 15.21 -37.92 -8.67
N GLY A 535 15.03 -36.69 -8.15
CA GLY A 535 15.34 -35.43 -8.85
C GLY A 535 14.34 -35.02 -9.92
N PHE A 536 13.19 -35.71 -10.10
CA PHE A 536 12.19 -35.38 -11.10
C PHE A 536 10.78 -35.50 -10.53
N HIS A 537 9.95 -34.49 -10.80
CA HIS A 537 8.53 -34.49 -10.46
C HIS A 537 7.72 -34.04 -11.67
N LEU A 538 6.59 -34.71 -11.92
CA LEU A 538 5.63 -34.29 -12.93
C LEU A 538 4.24 -34.22 -12.29
N SER A 539 3.64 -33.04 -12.33
CA SER A 539 2.23 -32.82 -11.97
C SER A 539 1.46 -32.42 -13.23
N TYR A 540 0.39 -33.10 -13.55
CA TYR A 540 -0.44 -32.85 -14.74
C TYR A 540 -1.89 -33.17 -14.44
N GLY A 541 -2.80 -32.55 -15.17
CA GLY A 541 -4.23 -32.77 -14.94
C GLY A 541 -5.10 -31.65 -15.47
N ASP A 542 -6.27 -31.54 -14.88
CA ASP A 542 -7.27 -30.52 -15.20
C ASP A 542 -7.38 -29.49 -14.08
N ILE A 543 -7.59 -28.24 -14.45
CA ILE A 543 -7.92 -27.15 -13.53
C ILE A 543 -9.01 -26.26 -14.12
N THR A 544 -9.98 -25.86 -13.31
CA THR A 544 -11.01 -24.92 -13.70
C THR A 544 -10.97 -23.71 -12.80
N LEU A 545 -10.74 -22.55 -13.40
CA LEU A 545 -10.73 -21.26 -12.70
C LEU A 545 -11.94 -20.42 -13.10
N LYS A 546 -12.44 -19.65 -12.14
CA LYS A 546 -13.47 -18.64 -12.35
C LYS A 546 -13.01 -17.31 -11.80
N SER A 547 -12.93 -16.30 -12.66
CA SER A 547 -12.59 -14.93 -12.24
C SER A 547 -13.67 -14.35 -11.33
N VAL A 548 -13.30 -13.80 -10.19
CA VAL A 548 -14.22 -13.12 -9.27
C VAL A 548 -14.70 -11.78 -9.88
N THR A 549 -13.82 -11.12 -10.65
CA THR A 549 -14.12 -9.80 -11.25
C THR A 549 -15.04 -9.88 -12.45
N THR A 550 -14.79 -10.82 -13.36
CA THR A 550 -15.52 -10.93 -14.62
C THR A 550 -16.47 -12.13 -14.70
N LEU A 551 -16.44 -13.02 -13.71
CA LEU A 551 -17.15 -14.30 -13.70
C LEU A 551 -16.79 -15.23 -14.87
N LEU A 552 -15.75 -14.92 -15.62
CA LEU A 552 -15.28 -15.75 -16.72
C LEU A 552 -14.77 -17.07 -16.15
N GLU A 553 -15.31 -18.17 -16.64
CA GLU A 553 -14.90 -19.52 -16.28
C GLU A 553 -14.07 -20.14 -17.40
N ARG A 554 -12.97 -20.80 -17.06
CA ARG A 554 -12.10 -21.50 -18.00
C ARG A 554 -11.64 -22.81 -17.40
N ARG A 555 -11.87 -23.89 -18.15
CA ARG A 555 -11.27 -25.20 -17.91
C ARG A 555 -10.05 -25.38 -18.79
N MET A 556 -8.97 -25.89 -18.18
CA MET A 556 -7.66 -26.00 -18.82
C MET A 556 -7.01 -27.33 -18.44
N HIS A 557 -6.14 -27.81 -19.32
CA HIS A 557 -5.23 -28.91 -19.07
C HIS A 557 -3.87 -28.32 -18.71
N PHE A 558 -3.17 -28.87 -17.71
CA PHE A 558 -1.86 -28.40 -17.31
C PHE A 558 -0.83 -29.52 -17.19
N ALA A 559 0.44 -29.17 -17.33
CA ALA A 559 1.58 -30.00 -16.96
C ALA A 559 2.67 -29.11 -16.33
N VAL A 560 3.14 -29.49 -15.15
CA VAL A 560 4.28 -28.88 -14.45
C VAL A 560 5.32 -29.95 -14.26
N PHE A 561 6.44 -29.83 -14.95
CA PHE A 561 7.59 -30.73 -14.84
C PHE A 561 8.71 -30.04 -14.09
N GLN A 562 9.18 -30.65 -13.02
CA GLN A 562 10.27 -30.16 -12.19
C GLN A 562 11.48 -31.05 -12.32
N ARG A 563 12.65 -30.46 -12.57
CA ARG A 563 13.97 -31.10 -12.54
C ARG A 563 14.79 -30.52 -11.41
N GLY A 564 15.25 -31.35 -10.49
CA GLY A 564 15.95 -30.88 -9.30
C GLY A 564 15.08 -29.97 -8.44
N ALA A 565 15.72 -29.03 -7.76
CA ALA A 565 15.03 -28.17 -6.81
C ALA A 565 14.38 -26.91 -7.45
N ALA A 566 14.96 -26.37 -8.53
CA ALA A 566 14.63 -25.02 -9.01
C ALA A 566 14.25 -24.93 -10.50
N GLU A 567 14.39 -25.99 -11.30
CA GLU A 567 14.04 -25.96 -12.72
C GLU A 567 12.60 -26.42 -12.92
N PHE A 568 11.73 -25.52 -13.37
CA PHE A 568 10.31 -25.78 -13.65
C PHE A 568 9.99 -25.49 -15.11
N LEU A 569 9.30 -26.43 -15.75
CA LEU A 569 8.64 -26.25 -17.03
C LEU A 569 7.14 -26.33 -16.80
N CYS A 570 6.44 -25.24 -17.05
CA CYS A 570 5.01 -25.11 -16.82
C CYS A 570 4.29 -24.92 -18.15
N ALA A 571 3.29 -25.72 -18.43
CA ALA A 571 2.55 -25.68 -19.67
C ALA A 571 1.05 -25.81 -19.43
N ALA A 572 0.25 -25.07 -20.21
CA ALA A 572 -1.21 -25.15 -20.19
C ALA A 572 -1.81 -25.08 -21.60
N GLY A 573 -2.99 -25.68 -21.75
CA GLY A 573 -3.81 -25.60 -22.95
C GLY A 573 -5.28 -25.52 -22.59
N ALA A 574 -6.05 -24.74 -23.36
CA ALA A 574 -7.49 -24.65 -23.16
C ALA A 574 -8.17 -26.02 -23.48
N GLU A 575 -9.33 -26.23 -22.87
CA GLU A 575 -10.13 -27.42 -23.18
C GLU A 575 -10.45 -27.48 -24.69
N GLY A 576 -10.22 -28.65 -25.31
CA GLY A 576 -10.45 -28.88 -26.72
C GLY A 576 -9.28 -28.51 -27.64
N THR A 577 -8.18 -27.94 -27.15
CA THR A 577 -6.98 -27.61 -27.95
C THR A 577 -6.07 -28.81 -28.22
N MET A 578 -6.25 -29.91 -27.45
CA MET A 578 -5.46 -31.15 -27.58
C MET A 578 -6.27 -32.39 -27.21
N ASP A 579 -5.83 -33.56 -27.68
CA ASP A 579 -6.32 -34.84 -27.14
C ASP A 579 -5.64 -35.13 -25.81
N LYS A 580 -6.31 -34.72 -24.72
CA LYS A 580 -5.75 -34.85 -23.37
C LYS A 580 -5.38 -36.28 -22.99
N ASN A 581 -6.21 -37.26 -23.40
CA ASN A 581 -6.01 -38.66 -23.02
C ASN A 581 -4.73 -39.20 -23.68
N ALA A 582 -4.52 -38.91 -24.96
CA ALA A 582 -3.31 -39.29 -25.67
C ALA A 582 -2.08 -38.59 -25.08
N VAL A 583 -2.20 -37.28 -24.80
CA VAL A 583 -1.08 -36.50 -24.23
C VAL A 583 -0.72 -37.00 -22.81
N PHE A 584 -1.69 -37.22 -21.94
CA PHE A 584 -1.42 -37.68 -20.55
C PHE A 584 -0.87 -39.11 -20.53
N ALA A 585 -1.39 -40.01 -21.35
CA ALA A 585 -0.84 -41.36 -21.50
C ALA A 585 0.62 -41.35 -21.98
N LYS A 586 0.96 -40.45 -22.92
CA LYS A 586 2.34 -40.33 -23.41
C LYS A 586 3.26 -39.72 -22.32
N LEU A 587 2.79 -38.78 -21.51
CA LEU A 587 3.55 -38.26 -20.36
C LEU A 587 3.86 -39.38 -19.35
N GLU A 588 2.88 -40.20 -19.02
CA GLU A 588 3.02 -41.34 -18.11
C GLU A 588 4.03 -42.35 -18.64
N GLU A 589 3.94 -42.71 -19.94
CA GLU A 589 4.88 -43.63 -20.63
C GLU A 589 6.32 -43.09 -20.54
N LEU A 590 6.54 -41.85 -20.95
CA LEU A 590 7.88 -41.25 -21.01
C LEU A 590 8.48 -41.13 -19.59
N PHE A 591 7.68 -40.72 -18.61
CA PHE A 591 8.14 -40.57 -17.23
C PHE A 591 8.49 -41.94 -16.61
N ALA A 592 7.65 -42.95 -16.79
CA ALA A 592 7.89 -44.32 -16.30
C ALA A 592 9.10 -44.99 -16.97
N ALA A 593 9.37 -44.63 -18.21
CA ALA A 593 10.56 -45.09 -18.92
C ALA A 593 11.86 -44.37 -18.54
N GLY A 594 11.82 -43.38 -17.64
CA GLY A 594 12.97 -42.56 -17.22
C GLY A 594 13.44 -41.60 -18.31
N LYS A 595 12.66 -41.35 -19.37
CA LYS A 595 12.99 -40.49 -20.52
C LYS A 595 12.62 -39.02 -20.21
N TYR A 596 13.22 -38.42 -19.19
CA TYR A 596 12.84 -37.11 -18.67
C TYR A 596 13.06 -35.96 -19.63
N ASP A 597 14.11 -35.97 -20.45
CA ASP A 597 14.37 -34.96 -21.48
C ASP A 597 13.37 -35.04 -22.65
N GLU A 598 12.98 -36.28 -23.04
CA GLU A 598 11.94 -36.48 -24.04
C GLU A 598 10.57 -36.03 -23.47
N CYS A 599 10.31 -36.29 -22.20
CA CYS A 599 9.08 -35.83 -21.51
C CYS A 599 8.98 -34.30 -21.50
N ALA A 600 10.03 -33.59 -21.10
CA ALA A 600 10.07 -32.15 -21.13
C ALA A 600 9.90 -31.57 -22.55
N SER A 601 10.54 -32.21 -23.55
CA SER A 601 10.40 -31.81 -24.97
C SER A 601 8.98 -32.04 -25.48
N PHE A 602 8.35 -33.13 -25.09
CA PHE A 602 6.98 -33.46 -25.46
C PHE A 602 5.99 -32.46 -24.83
N ILE A 603 6.17 -32.06 -23.55
CA ILE A 603 5.34 -31.03 -22.91
C ILE A 603 5.37 -29.72 -23.72
N ARG A 604 6.56 -29.25 -24.12
CA ARG A 604 6.70 -28.02 -24.93
C ARG A 604 5.97 -28.08 -26.26
N GLN A 605 5.81 -29.25 -26.85
CA GLN A 605 5.17 -29.43 -28.14
C GLN A 605 3.67 -29.69 -28.06
N ALA A 606 3.23 -30.39 -27.00
CA ALA A 606 1.85 -30.83 -26.86
C ALA A 606 0.92 -29.73 -26.30
N PHE A 607 1.46 -28.78 -25.53
CA PHE A 607 0.66 -27.71 -24.93
C PHE A 607 0.81 -26.40 -25.69
N GLU A 608 -0.30 -25.66 -25.81
CA GLU A 608 -0.37 -24.40 -26.55
C GLU A 608 0.51 -23.30 -25.93
N LYS A 609 0.51 -23.22 -24.60
CA LYS A 609 1.22 -22.18 -23.85
C LYS A 609 2.26 -22.79 -22.93
N ASN A 610 3.46 -22.23 -22.96
CA ASN A 610 4.58 -22.63 -22.12
C ASN A 610 5.12 -21.42 -21.38
N TYR A 611 5.27 -21.54 -20.05
CA TYR A 611 5.73 -20.45 -19.19
C TYR A 611 6.93 -20.93 -18.36
N PRO A 612 8.13 -20.36 -18.56
CA PRO A 612 9.26 -20.64 -17.68
C PRO A 612 9.04 -19.98 -16.32
N LEU A 613 9.61 -20.55 -15.24
CA LEU A 613 9.49 -20.02 -13.89
C LEU A 613 9.87 -18.54 -13.80
N VAL A 614 10.88 -18.10 -14.56
CA VAL A 614 11.34 -16.71 -14.58
C VAL A 614 10.26 -15.72 -15.06
N SER A 615 9.26 -16.18 -15.82
CA SER A 615 8.13 -15.34 -16.26
C SER A 615 6.96 -15.27 -15.28
N MET A 616 7.00 -16.06 -14.22
CA MET A 616 5.96 -16.06 -13.19
C MET A 616 6.09 -14.87 -12.25
N PHE A 617 5.01 -14.60 -11.52
CA PHE A 617 4.93 -13.57 -10.51
C PHE A 617 6.05 -13.74 -9.47
N GLN A 618 6.67 -12.65 -9.05
CA GLN A 618 7.89 -12.72 -8.22
C GLN A 618 7.65 -13.46 -6.89
N ASP A 619 6.45 -13.33 -6.35
CA ASP A 619 6.02 -14.05 -5.14
C ASP A 619 6.04 -15.58 -5.31
N VAL A 620 5.62 -16.07 -6.47
CA VAL A 620 5.69 -17.51 -6.79
C VAL A 620 7.13 -17.98 -6.92
N ARG A 621 7.95 -17.18 -7.62
CA ARG A 621 9.39 -17.45 -7.73
C ARG A 621 10.07 -17.49 -6.36
N ARG A 622 9.71 -16.55 -5.47
CA ARG A 622 10.22 -16.50 -4.11
C ARG A 622 9.84 -17.73 -3.29
N LYS A 623 8.59 -18.19 -3.37
CA LYS A 623 8.16 -19.44 -2.71
C LYS A 623 9.01 -20.65 -3.15
N VAL A 624 9.30 -20.75 -4.45
CA VAL A 624 10.17 -21.83 -4.96
C VAL A 624 11.59 -21.70 -4.40
N VAL A 625 12.15 -20.48 -4.38
CA VAL A 625 13.46 -20.22 -3.78
C VAL A 625 13.47 -20.57 -2.29
N ASP A 626 12.47 -20.15 -1.53
CA ASP A 626 12.36 -20.43 -0.11
C ASP A 626 12.23 -21.94 0.19
N LEU A 627 11.53 -22.69 -0.68
CA LEU A 627 11.51 -24.17 -0.60
C LEU A 627 12.90 -24.77 -0.78
N VAL A 628 13.65 -24.29 -1.77
CA VAL A 628 15.02 -24.75 -2.04
C VAL A 628 15.93 -24.43 -0.86
N LEU A 629 15.89 -23.18 -0.38
CA LEU A 629 16.70 -22.72 0.74
C LEU A 629 16.41 -23.49 2.01
N ARG A 630 15.14 -23.74 2.36
CA ARG A 630 14.77 -24.54 3.53
C ARG A 630 15.41 -25.94 3.50
N LYS A 631 15.37 -26.63 2.34
CA LYS A 631 16.00 -27.95 2.19
C LYS A 631 17.52 -27.88 2.36
N MET A 632 18.14 -26.82 1.80
CA MET A 632 19.59 -26.62 1.96
C MET A 632 19.97 -26.29 3.40
N ASP A 633 19.16 -25.50 4.09
CA ASP A 633 19.37 -25.14 5.51
C ASP A 633 19.27 -26.38 6.39
N GLU A 634 18.23 -27.22 6.24
CA GLU A 634 18.07 -28.47 7.01
C GLU A 634 19.29 -29.42 6.84
N GLU A 635 19.81 -29.54 5.61
CA GLU A 635 21.01 -30.36 5.37
C GLU A 635 22.27 -29.72 5.96
N THR A 636 22.36 -28.41 5.96
CA THR A 636 23.49 -27.64 6.48
C THR A 636 23.50 -27.68 8.00
N ASP A 637 22.35 -27.45 8.62
CA ASP A 637 22.14 -27.55 10.07
C ASP A 637 22.64 -28.89 10.61
N LYS A 638 22.20 -29.97 9.98
CA LYS A 638 22.64 -31.31 10.37
C LYS A 638 24.13 -31.50 10.30
N LYS A 639 24.77 -31.04 9.23
CA LYS A 639 26.23 -31.17 9.06
C LYS A 639 27.01 -30.31 10.05
N PHE A 640 26.55 -29.08 10.31
CA PHE A 640 27.22 -28.23 11.30
C PHE A 640 27.06 -28.76 12.71
N THR A 641 25.89 -29.30 13.07
CA THR A 641 25.67 -29.97 14.36
C THR A 641 26.59 -31.19 14.52
N GLU A 642 26.70 -32.05 13.51
CA GLU A 642 27.62 -33.22 13.51
C GLU A 642 29.07 -32.76 13.71
N VAL A 643 29.52 -31.70 13.03
CA VAL A 643 30.89 -31.15 13.19
C VAL A 643 31.09 -30.58 14.59
N PHE A 644 30.13 -29.82 15.10
CA PHE A 644 30.21 -29.18 16.41
C PHE A 644 30.28 -30.23 17.50
N GLU A 645 29.37 -31.20 17.56
CA GLU A 645 29.33 -32.25 18.58
C GLU A 645 30.61 -33.13 18.58
N ALA A 646 31.07 -33.55 17.41
CA ALA A 646 32.25 -34.36 17.27
C ALA A 646 33.54 -33.68 17.70
N GLN A 647 33.66 -32.38 17.47
CA GLN A 647 34.90 -31.61 17.71
C GLN A 647 34.90 -30.80 19.03
N TYR A 648 33.71 -30.58 19.63
CA TYR A 648 33.58 -29.77 20.83
C TYR A 648 34.50 -30.17 21.99
N PRO A 649 34.64 -31.47 22.36
CA PRO A 649 35.53 -31.89 23.41
C PRO A 649 37.01 -31.58 23.14
N VAL A 650 37.43 -31.65 21.88
CA VAL A 650 38.79 -31.32 21.43
C VAL A 650 39.05 -29.82 21.57
N VAL A 651 38.07 -29.03 21.15
CA VAL A 651 38.17 -27.57 21.23
C VAL A 651 38.22 -27.08 22.68
N ARG A 652 37.45 -27.66 23.58
CA ARG A 652 37.52 -27.35 25.02
C ARG A 652 38.91 -27.69 25.57
N GLY A 653 39.51 -28.78 25.12
CA GLY A 653 40.89 -29.15 25.48
C GLY A 653 41.92 -28.13 24.96
N LEU A 654 41.75 -27.65 23.73
CA LEU A 654 42.64 -26.62 23.14
C LEU A 654 42.56 -25.31 23.93
N GLN A 655 41.37 -24.89 24.31
CA GLN A 655 41.14 -23.66 25.09
C GLN A 655 41.79 -23.74 26.48
N LEU A 656 41.73 -24.86 27.15
CA LEU A 656 42.36 -25.09 28.47
C LEU A 656 43.87 -24.88 28.45
N ILE A 657 44.51 -25.09 27.31
CA ILE A 657 45.98 -24.91 27.14
C ILE A 657 46.29 -23.60 26.41
N GLY A 658 45.31 -22.73 26.17
CA GLY A 658 45.47 -21.45 25.48
C GLY A 658 45.76 -21.54 23.99
N ALA A 659 45.46 -22.67 23.34
CA ALA A 659 45.69 -22.85 21.92
C ALA A 659 44.57 -22.17 21.10
N PRO A 660 44.88 -21.63 19.91
CA PRO A 660 43.88 -20.99 19.07
C PRO A 660 42.89 -22.06 18.50
N VAL A 661 41.59 -21.72 18.52
CA VAL A 661 40.52 -22.54 17.93
C VAL A 661 40.47 -22.36 16.43
N PRO A 662 40.45 -23.43 15.64
CA PRO A 662 40.36 -23.33 14.18
C PRO A 662 39.09 -22.61 13.70
N LYS A 663 39.22 -21.69 12.73
CA LYS A 663 38.11 -20.90 12.19
C LYS A 663 36.91 -21.75 11.67
N PRO A 664 37.09 -22.87 10.94
CA PRO A 664 35.96 -23.69 10.51
C PRO A 664 35.11 -24.18 11.67
N PHE A 665 35.72 -24.54 12.81
CA PHE A 665 34.98 -24.92 14.00
C PHE A 665 34.24 -23.74 14.62
N LEU A 666 34.86 -22.56 14.72
CA LEU A 666 34.17 -21.36 15.21
C LEU A 666 32.95 -21.03 14.38
N THR A 667 33.03 -21.21 13.05
CA THR A 667 31.85 -21.02 12.17
C THR A 667 30.74 -22.03 12.47
N ALA A 668 31.06 -23.31 12.66
CA ALA A 668 30.09 -24.31 13.03
C ALA A 668 29.50 -24.05 14.42
N ALA A 669 30.33 -23.68 15.39
CA ALA A 669 29.91 -23.33 16.74
C ALA A 669 28.99 -22.12 16.77
N GLU A 670 29.33 -21.04 16.05
CA GLU A 670 28.50 -19.84 15.94
C GLU A 670 27.12 -20.19 15.37
N PHE A 671 27.10 -21.02 14.34
CA PHE A 671 25.86 -21.43 13.71
C PHE A 671 24.97 -22.23 14.66
N VAL A 672 25.50 -23.27 15.29
CA VAL A 672 24.75 -24.15 16.21
C VAL A 672 24.28 -23.38 17.44
N LEU A 673 25.18 -22.65 18.11
CA LEU A 673 24.84 -21.87 19.32
C LEU A 673 23.81 -20.77 19.02
N THR A 674 23.85 -20.17 17.83
CA THR A 674 22.83 -19.22 17.39
C THR A 674 21.47 -19.90 17.22
N ALA A 675 21.44 -21.10 16.63
CA ALA A 675 20.20 -21.87 16.44
C ALA A 675 19.61 -22.31 17.78
N ASP A 676 20.42 -22.81 18.69
CA ASP A 676 20.00 -23.29 20.02
C ASP A 676 19.48 -22.12 20.88
N LEU A 677 20.20 -21.00 20.96
CA LEU A 677 19.73 -19.80 21.68
C LEU A 677 18.40 -19.29 21.11
N LYS A 678 18.26 -19.26 19.80
CA LYS A 678 17.02 -18.87 19.15
C LYS A 678 15.87 -19.83 19.49
N ALA A 679 16.12 -21.13 19.56
CA ALA A 679 15.12 -22.13 19.96
C ALA A 679 14.69 -21.92 21.42
N GLU A 680 15.63 -21.68 22.34
CA GLU A 680 15.33 -21.41 23.74
C GLU A 680 14.49 -20.15 23.93
N PHE A 681 14.81 -19.03 23.25
CA PHE A 681 13.99 -17.81 23.34
C PHE A 681 12.62 -17.94 22.69
N ARG A 682 12.43 -18.86 21.76
CA ARG A 682 11.13 -19.15 21.15
C ARG A 682 10.30 -20.18 21.92
N ALA A 683 10.89 -20.89 22.88
CA ALA A 683 10.18 -21.81 23.75
C ALA A 683 9.06 -21.11 24.54
N ALA A 684 8.02 -21.84 24.96
CA ALA A 684 6.92 -21.28 25.73
C ALA A 684 7.41 -20.64 27.04
N ASP A 685 8.27 -21.35 27.77
CA ASP A 685 9.01 -20.83 28.93
C ASP A 685 10.51 -20.95 28.58
N VAL A 686 11.28 -19.88 28.82
CA VAL A 686 12.73 -19.86 28.59
C VAL A 686 13.43 -20.59 29.71
N ASP A 687 14.23 -21.61 29.40
CA ASP A 687 15.12 -22.25 30.39
C ASP A 687 16.38 -21.38 30.55
N VAL A 688 16.41 -20.62 31.64
CA VAL A 688 17.51 -19.68 31.94
C VAL A 688 18.83 -20.43 32.12
N ASN A 689 18.82 -21.63 32.72
CA ASN A 689 20.05 -22.42 32.93
C ASN A 689 20.61 -22.85 31.56
N ALA A 690 19.75 -23.30 30.65
CA ALA A 690 20.17 -23.67 29.29
C ALA A 690 20.76 -22.44 28.54
N VAL A 691 20.13 -21.29 28.67
CA VAL A 691 20.67 -20.03 28.09
C VAL A 691 22.02 -19.67 28.71
N GLU A 692 22.19 -19.81 30.04
CA GLU A 692 23.47 -19.54 30.73
C GLU A 692 24.58 -20.49 30.22
N GLU A 693 24.32 -21.77 30.07
CA GLU A 693 25.26 -22.73 29.52
C GLU A 693 25.67 -22.40 28.09
N LEU A 694 24.71 -22.09 27.22
CA LEU A 694 24.98 -21.69 25.83
C LEU A 694 25.79 -20.38 25.76
N MET A 695 25.49 -19.40 26.62
CA MET A 695 26.20 -18.10 26.65
C MET A 695 27.61 -18.26 27.26
N GLU A 696 27.82 -19.21 28.14
CA GLU A 696 29.19 -19.55 28.61
C GLU A 696 30.03 -20.10 27.45
N ASP A 697 29.48 -20.96 26.62
CA ASP A 697 30.15 -21.47 25.42
C ASP A 697 30.43 -20.35 24.41
N VAL A 698 29.42 -19.48 24.13
CA VAL A 698 29.61 -18.31 23.28
C VAL A 698 30.79 -17.43 23.74
N LYS A 699 30.81 -17.11 25.05
CA LYS A 699 31.86 -16.31 25.66
C LYS A 699 33.22 -16.99 25.61
N THR A 700 33.25 -18.28 25.92
CA THR A 700 34.48 -19.09 25.92
C THR A 700 35.08 -19.19 24.51
N LEU A 701 34.25 -19.32 23.48
CA LEU A 701 34.67 -19.35 22.08
C LEU A 701 34.96 -17.96 21.49
N GLY A 702 34.64 -16.88 22.21
CA GLY A 702 34.84 -15.50 21.76
C GLY A 702 33.89 -15.10 20.60
N LEU A 703 32.70 -15.66 20.58
CA LEU A 703 31.66 -15.41 19.54
C LEU A 703 30.81 -14.21 19.93
N ASP A 704 30.25 -13.51 18.94
CA ASP A 704 29.26 -12.44 19.13
C ASP A 704 27.93 -12.85 18.50
N VAL A 705 27.03 -13.36 19.30
CA VAL A 705 25.66 -13.77 18.91
C VAL A 705 24.60 -12.76 19.34
N SER A 706 25.01 -11.60 19.87
CA SER A 706 24.08 -10.57 20.38
C SER A 706 23.29 -9.86 19.29
N LYS A 707 23.66 -10.02 18.03
CA LYS A 707 23.09 -9.40 16.85
C LYS A 707 22.38 -10.43 15.97
N GLY A 708 21.52 -9.92 15.07
CA GLY A 708 20.83 -10.77 14.11
C GLY A 708 19.77 -11.70 14.72
N PRO A 709 19.74 -13.00 14.36
CA PRO A 709 18.61 -13.88 14.65
C PRO A 709 18.32 -14.10 16.14
N VAL A 710 19.33 -14.06 17.02
CA VAL A 710 19.12 -14.19 18.46
C VAL A 710 18.48 -12.94 19.02
N ARG A 711 18.97 -11.74 18.62
CA ARG A 711 18.35 -10.46 19.01
C ARG A 711 16.87 -10.42 18.60
N ASP A 712 16.55 -10.88 17.39
CA ASP A 712 15.17 -10.92 16.90
C ASP A 712 14.30 -11.86 17.76
N ALA A 713 14.80 -13.04 18.13
CA ALA A 713 14.08 -13.98 19.01
C ALA A 713 13.87 -13.39 20.43
N VAL A 714 14.86 -12.69 20.97
CA VAL A 714 14.73 -11.97 22.26
C VAL A 714 13.67 -10.86 22.15
N THR A 715 13.65 -10.11 21.04
CA THR A 715 12.64 -9.07 20.78
C THR A 715 11.24 -9.65 20.66
N GLU A 716 11.08 -10.76 19.94
CA GLU A 716 9.82 -11.49 19.81
C GLU A 716 9.31 -11.92 21.20
N LYS A 717 10.18 -12.54 22.01
CA LYS A 717 9.83 -12.99 23.35
C LYS A 717 9.44 -11.85 24.28
N LEU A 718 10.21 -10.76 24.28
CA LEU A 718 9.92 -9.56 25.04
C LEU A 718 8.52 -9.01 24.68
N THR A 719 8.22 -8.95 23.40
CA THR A 719 6.94 -8.46 22.88
C THR A 719 5.77 -9.34 23.36
N LEU A 720 5.92 -10.66 23.30
CA LEU A 720 4.91 -11.63 23.78
C LEU A 720 4.67 -11.48 25.28
N LEU A 721 5.70 -11.35 26.10
CA LEU A 721 5.58 -11.14 27.55
C LEU A 721 4.92 -9.80 27.88
N ALA A 722 5.24 -8.74 27.15
CA ALA A 722 4.63 -7.42 27.28
C ALA A 722 3.14 -7.46 26.90
N PHE A 723 2.79 -8.17 25.83
CA PHE A 723 1.40 -8.38 25.42
C PHE A 723 0.61 -9.17 26.48
N ALA A 724 1.18 -10.23 27.05
CA ALA A 724 0.57 -10.98 28.15
C ALA A 724 0.31 -10.08 29.38
N PHE A 725 1.26 -9.23 29.73
CA PHE A 725 1.08 -8.22 30.79
C PHE A 725 -0.04 -7.23 30.45
N ALA A 726 -0.10 -6.70 29.22
CA ALA A 726 -1.14 -5.76 28.81
C ALA A 726 -2.55 -6.34 28.89
N ARG A 727 -2.70 -7.64 28.62
CA ARG A 727 -3.99 -8.35 28.75
C ARG A 727 -4.42 -8.60 30.19
N ASN A 728 -3.49 -8.74 31.12
CA ASN A 728 -3.78 -8.93 32.54
C ASN A 728 -2.81 -8.16 33.44
N PRO A 729 -2.90 -6.82 33.44
CA PRO A 729 -1.90 -5.98 34.12
C PRO A 729 -1.96 -6.10 35.66
N SER A 730 -3.04 -6.63 36.20
CA SER A 730 -3.17 -6.89 37.64
C SER A 730 -2.43 -8.14 38.10
N ASP A 731 -2.08 -9.06 37.19
CA ASP A 731 -1.36 -10.28 37.50
C ASP A 731 0.13 -9.99 37.79
N LYS A 732 0.49 -10.17 39.05
CA LYS A 732 1.87 -9.96 39.52
C LYS A 732 2.86 -10.90 38.83
N ALA A 733 2.43 -12.11 38.44
CA ALA A 733 3.30 -13.09 37.83
C ALA A 733 3.73 -12.63 36.40
N CYS A 734 2.81 -12.04 35.63
CA CYS A 734 3.14 -11.47 34.32
C CYS A 734 4.17 -10.33 34.44
N ALA A 735 3.99 -9.44 35.41
CA ALA A 735 4.94 -8.33 35.65
C ALA A 735 6.31 -8.85 36.07
N LEU A 736 6.37 -9.87 36.95
CA LEU A 736 7.61 -10.49 37.39
C LEU A 736 8.35 -11.14 36.24
N LYS A 737 7.69 -12.02 35.46
CA LYS A 737 8.29 -12.67 34.29
C LYS A 737 8.91 -11.66 33.31
N LEU A 738 8.22 -10.55 33.09
CA LEU A 738 8.70 -9.50 32.17
C LEU A 738 9.93 -8.76 32.73
N VAL A 739 9.94 -8.44 34.02
CA VAL A 739 11.10 -7.80 34.67
C VAL A 739 12.29 -8.75 34.72
N GLU A 740 12.07 -10.01 35.05
CA GLU A 740 13.10 -11.06 35.06
C GLU A 740 13.70 -11.22 33.66
N PHE A 741 12.87 -11.32 32.63
CA PHE A 741 13.34 -11.43 31.25
C PHE A 741 14.19 -10.21 30.80
N LEU A 742 13.77 -8.99 31.15
CA LEU A 742 14.56 -7.78 30.88
C LEU A 742 15.91 -7.78 31.65
N ASN A 743 15.92 -8.35 32.87
CA ASN A 743 17.19 -8.49 33.62
C ASN A 743 18.12 -9.50 32.92
N TYR A 744 17.61 -10.63 32.44
CA TYR A 744 18.40 -11.60 31.69
C TYR A 744 18.93 -11.00 30.38
N ALA A 745 18.09 -10.27 29.62
CA ALA A 745 18.55 -9.60 28.42
C ALA A 745 19.74 -8.65 28.71
N ASP A 746 19.66 -7.88 29.82
CA ASP A 746 20.77 -7.01 30.26
C ASP A 746 22.03 -7.80 30.66
N ILE A 747 21.87 -8.91 31.41
CA ILE A 747 22.99 -9.76 31.88
C ILE A 747 23.75 -10.38 30.71
N PHE A 748 23.05 -10.86 29.70
CA PHE A 748 23.64 -11.49 28.53
C PHE A 748 24.03 -10.50 27.43
N GLY A 749 23.79 -9.20 27.63
CA GLY A 749 24.16 -8.14 26.70
C GLY A 749 23.32 -8.09 25.44
N PHE A 750 22.10 -8.64 25.48
CA PHE A 750 21.14 -8.50 24.38
C PHE A 750 20.47 -7.12 24.41
N GLU A 751 20.38 -6.48 23.27
CA GLU A 751 19.70 -5.19 23.08
C GLU A 751 18.45 -5.38 22.21
N PRO A 752 17.32 -5.91 22.77
CA PRO A 752 16.09 -6.09 22.02
C PRO A 752 15.49 -4.76 21.58
N ASP A 753 14.73 -4.78 20.48
CA ASP A 753 13.86 -3.67 20.17
C ASP A 753 12.70 -3.63 21.18
N THR A 754 12.62 -2.54 21.94
CA THR A 754 11.65 -2.39 23.02
C THR A 754 10.39 -1.63 22.61
N VAL A 755 10.30 -1.13 21.39
CA VAL A 755 9.21 -0.22 20.95
C VAL A 755 7.84 -0.85 21.16
N LYS A 756 7.59 -2.03 20.66
CA LYS A 756 6.29 -2.72 20.83
C LYS A 756 6.04 -3.13 22.28
N ALA A 757 7.05 -3.56 22.98
CA ALA A 757 6.93 -3.90 24.41
C ALA A 757 6.57 -2.67 25.25
N GLN A 758 7.15 -1.51 24.96
CA GLN A 758 6.80 -0.24 25.61
C GLN A 758 5.32 0.14 25.39
N GLU A 759 4.81 -0.02 24.16
CA GLU A 759 3.41 0.25 23.83
C GLU A 759 2.47 -0.61 24.66
N PHE A 760 2.67 -1.92 24.70
CA PHE A 760 1.86 -2.84 25.48
C PHE A 760 1.93 -2.54 26.98
N VAL A 761 3.13 -2.34 27.50
CA VAL A 761 3.33 -2.06 28.92
C VAL A 761 2.73 -0.71 29.30
N PHE A 762 2.85 0.32 28.45
CA PHE A 762 2.21 1.61 28.67
C PHE A 762 0.69 1.47 28.85
N PHE A 763 0.01 0.75 27.98
CA PHE A 763 -1.43 0.50 28.10
C PHE A 763 -1.78 -0.29 29.36
N GLY A 764 -1.00 -1.32 29.70
CA GLY A 764 -1.19 -2.07 30.93
C GLY A 764 -1.05 -1.20 32.19
N LEU A 765 -0.03 -0.34 32.23
CA LEU A 765 0.19 0.59 33.34
C LEU A 765 -0.90 1.66 33.41
N LYS A 766 -1.33 2.20 32.26
CA LYS A 766 -2.44 3.17 32.19
C LYS A 766 -3.77 2.58 32.69
N ALA A 767 -4.05 1.32 32.40
CA ALA A 767 -5.22 0.61 32.89
C ALA A 767 -5.22 0.42 34.42
N LEU A 768 -4.05 0.34 35.05
CA LEU A 768 -3.88 0.26 36.49
C LEU A 768 -3.97 1.63 37.21
N GLY A 769 -3.79 2.73 36.47
CA GLY A 769 -3.85 4.08 36.99
C GLY A 769 -2.88 4.33 38.17
N GLU A 770 -3.34 4.94 39.26
CA GLU A 770 -2.51 5.25 40.42
C GLU A 770 -1.91 4.00 41.12
N ASP A 771 -2.48 2.80 40.94
CA ASP A 771 -1.92 1.59 41.52
C ASP A 771 -0.62 1.17 40.86
N ALA A 772 -0.37 1.61 39.59
CA ALA A 772 0.90 1.41 38.92
C ALA A 772 2.05 2.10 39.67
N LYS A 773 1.83 3.30 40.20
CA LYS A 773 2.82 4.07 40.95
C LYS A 773 3.15 3.51 42.34
N LYS A 774 2.24 2.72 42.93
CA LYS A 774 2.37 2.19 44.29
C LYS A 774 3.18 0.90 44.39
N LYS A 775 3.26 0.11 43.33
CA LYS A 775 3.91 -1.21 43.30
C LYS A 775 5.35 -1.11 42.78
N ASP A 776 6.34 -1.52 43.59
CA ASP A 776 7.77 -1.46 43.24
C ASP A 776 8.11 -2.15 41.93
N ILE A 777 7.49 -3.31 41.66
CA ILE A 777 7.73 -4.08 40.44
C ILE A 777 7.27 -3.30 39.19
N LEU A 778 6.14 -2.58 39.25
CA LEU A 778 5.63 -1.81 38.14
C LEU A 778 6.47 -0.56 37.88
N ARG A 779 6.99 0.04 38.96
CA ARG A 779 7.98 1.14 38.83
C ARG A 779 9.29 0.66 38.23
N ALA A 780 9.77 -0.53 38.59
CA ALA A 780 10.95 -1.12 38.00
C ALA A 780 10.75 -1.42 36.51
N LEU A 781 9.58 -1.98 36.15
CA LEU A 781 9.21 -2.26 34.76
C LEU A 781 9.15 -0.98 33.91
N ALA A 782 8.45 0.04 34.41
CA ALA A 782 8.35 1.33 33.74
C ALA A 782 9.72 1.96 33.50
N ARG A 783 10.60 1.95 34.51
CA ARG A 783 11.96 2.48 34.41
C ARG A 783 12.80 1.73 33.35
N LYS A 784 12.76 0.37 33.38
CA LYS A 784 13.51 -0.43 32.41
C LYS A 784 13.07 -0.19 30.97
N LEU A 785 11.80 0.03 30.77
CA LEU A 785 11.22 0.32 29.47
C LEU A 785 11.11 1.82 29.17
N LYS A 786 11.68 2.70 30.00
CA LYS A 786 11.63 4.17 29.81
C LYS A 786 10.19 4.68 29.60
N ILE A 787 9.32 4.35 30.53
CA ILE A 787 7.92 4.81 30.58
C ILE A 787 7.77 5.71 31.79
N ALA A 788 7.27 6.92 31.61
CA ALA A 788 6.93 7.83 32.69
C ALA A 788 5.64 7.38 33.40
N LEU A 789 5.63 7.38 34.75
CA LEU A 789 4.49 6.99 35.58
C LEU A 789 3.85 8.20 36.27
#